data_0b1be06d5a977ecc1329f760e05f1a0b
#
_entry.id   0b1be06d5a977ecc1329f760e05f1a0b
#
_cell.length_a   1.000
_cell.length_b   1.000
_cell.length_c   1.000
_cell.angle_alpha   90.00
_cell.angle_beta   90.00
_cell.angle_gamma   90.00
#
_symmetry.space_group_name_H-M   'P 1'
#
loop_
_entity.id
_entity.type
_entity.pdbx_description
1 polymer ?
#
loop_
_entity_poly.entity_id
_entity_poly.type
_entity_poly.pdbx_seq_one_letter_code
_entity_poly.pdbx_strand_id
1 'polypeptide(L)'
;MKQTLREVIKDRIIILDGAMGTMIQQYGLEEDDFRGYRYRNVEGMMKGNNDMLNLTRPDVIEDIHTKYLMAGADIITTNTFSSQRISQADYGLETSAREMALEGARIARKAADRYSTEEKPRFVAGSVGPTNKTCSMSPDVSNPAARELDYATLYEDYLEQIEALVEGGADAVLIETVFDTLNAKAAIDATMEVGRRTGRDLPIMLSITVSDLAGRTLSGQTLDAVLASVSSYPIFSVGLNCSFGADQMKPFIKELAHHAPYYISAYPNAGLPNSLGGYDETPETMAPQIGEYIDEGLVNIIGGCCGTTEKFIAKYAETAEGKTPHRPQEKPRTMWLSGLELLDVTPDVRFVNVGERCNVAGSRKFLRLIKEKNYEEAVTIARKQVADGALVVDVNMDDGLLDAREEMRTFLNIIASEPDIAKVPVMIDSSKWDVITAGLECVQGKCIVNSISLKEGEEVFLSHARDVMRYGAAVVVMCFDEKGQATTYERRIEIAGRAYRLLTEKVGMNPLDIIFDPNVLAIATGMEEHDNYAVDFIRATEWIKQNLPGAHISGGVSNLSFSFRGNNYIREAMHAVFLYHAIQKGMDFGIVNPATKVAYGDIPADQLEILEDVVLNRKADAAERLIELADQIKQQQEALKNGAAAGGAAAVSKAQPEWRKEDVAKRLSTALVKGVAEYMEEDIQEALTAFPKAVDIIEGPLMDGMNTVGELFGCGKMFLPQVVKTARTMKKAVAILQPYIEADKKEGTTTAGKVLMATVKGDVHDIGKNIVSVVMACNNYEVIDLGVMVPAEQIVKKAVTEKADMIGLSGLITPSLEEMVNVATEMERAGLSLPIMVGGATTSEMHVALKIAPIYSGIVVWVKDAAQNPIIAQRLMNPEEKARFAKELDEKYARLREEYAAHQKKLSSLETARSNRLDLFG
;
A
#
# COMPACT_ATOMS: atom_id res chain seq x y z
N MET A 1 20.31 27.03 -27.03
CA MET A 1 19.01 26.56 -26.52
C MET A 1 19.21 26.15 -25.08
N LYS A 2 18.36 26.58 -24.18
CA LYS A 2 18.43 26.10 -22.77
C LYS A 2 18.31 24.58 -22.77
N GLN A 3 19.21 23.89 -22.07
CA GLN A 3 19.13 22.44 -21.89
C GLN A 3 17.87 22.07 -21.09
N THR A 4 17.27 20.96 -21.45
CA THR A 4 16.13 20.36 -20.72
C THR A 4 16.61 19.56 -19.49
N LEU A 5 15.72 19.31 -18.55
CA LEU A 5 16.03 18.47 -17.39
C LEU A 5 16.50 17.06 -17.81
N ARG A 6 15.92 16.48 -18.89
CA ARG A 6 16.31 15.18 -19.44
C ARG A 6 17.73 15.17 -20.04
N GLU A 7 18.24 16.32 -20.43
CA GLU A 7 19.61 16.45 -20.93
C GLU A 7 20.61 16.62 -19.78
N VAL A 8 20.34 17.55 -18.89
CA VAL A 8 21.26 17.91 -17.79
C VAL A 8 21.51 16.74 -16.82
N ILE A 9 20.48 15.92 -16.52
CA ILE A 9 20.59 14.80 -15.57
C ILE A 9 21.55 13.70 -16.03
N LYS A 10 21.84 13.63 -17.32
CA LYS A 10 22.78 12.64 -17.88
C LYS A 10 24.24 12.98 -17.58
N ASP A 11 24.51 14.26 -17.42
CA ASP A 11 25.89 14.79 -17.36
C ASP A 11 26.32 15.09 -15.93
N ARG A 12 25.40 15.43 -15.04
CA ARG A 12 25.71 15.77 -13.65
C ARG A 12 24.59 15.44 -12.69
N ILE A 13 24.96 15.36 -11.41
CA ILE A 13 24.00 15.23 -10.32
C ILE A 13 23.21 16.53 -10.22
N ILE A 14 21.91 16.41 -10.07
CA ILE A 14 20.94 17.49 -9.95
C ILE A 14 20.68 17.79 -8.48
N ILE A 15 20.68 19.04 -8.12
CA ILE A 15 20.39 19.49 -6.77
C ILE A 15 18.93 19.92 -6.70
N LEU A 16 18.13 19.20 -5.95
CA LEU A 16 16.78 19.57 -5.55
C LEU A 16 16.87 20.51 -4.35
N ASP A 17 15.86 21.29 -4.12
CA ASP A 17 15.77 22.17 -2.95
C ASP A 17 15.56 21.40 -1.63
N GLY A 18 15.32 22.11 -0.55
CA GLY A 18 15.07 21.59 0.79
C GLY A 18 13.64 21.82 1.25
N ALA A 19 13.41 21.62 2.53
CA ALA A 19 12.09 21.63 3.14
C ALA A 19 11.44 23.03 3.10
N MET A 20 10.37 23.19 2.33
CA MET A 20 9.55 24.40 2.29
C MET A 20 8.96 24.73 3.67
N GLY A 21 8.34 23.74 4.32
CA GLY A 21 7.74 23.93 5.65
C GLY A 21 8.73 24.38 6.72
N THR A 22 9.94 23.78 6.75
CA THR A 22 11.01 24.18 7.67
C THR A 22 11.43 25.65 7.44
N MET A 23 11.51 26.08 6.21
CA MET A 23 11.85 27.46 5.89
C MET A 23 10.72 28.43 6.27
N ILE A 24 9.45 28.07 6.03
CA ILE A 24 8.29 28.89 6.43
C ILE A 24 8.28 29.10 7.94
N GLN A 25 8.59 28.09 8.74
CA GLN A 25 8.65 28.19 10.21
C GLN A 25 9.64 29.27 10.70
N GLN A 26 10.74 29.50 9.97
CA GLN A 26 11.72 30.52 10.34
C GLN A 26 11.18 31.97 10.27
N TYR A 27 10.07 32.20 9.55
CA TYR A 27 9.44 33.51 9.46
C TYR A 27 8.52 33.84 10.63
N GLY A 28 8.22 32.86 11.50
CA GLY A 28 7.38 33.08 12.68
C GLY A 28 5.98 33.59 12.31
N LEU A 29 5.40 33.10 11.21
CA LEU A 29 4.09 33.55 10.73
C LEU A 29 2.98 33.14 11.72
N GLU A 30 2.06 34.09 11.95
CA GLU A 30 0.90 33.88 12.82
C GLU A 30 -0.39 33.72 11.99
N GLU A 31 -1.51 33.40 12.66
CA GLU A 31 -2.80 33.11 12.02
C GLU A 31 -3.22 34.23 11.05
N ASP A 32 -2.95 35.51 11.41
CA ASP A 32 -3.31 36.66 10.55
C ASP A 32 -2.48 36.71 9.25
N ASP A 33 -1.24 36.19 9.27
CA ASP A 33 -0.40 36.07 8.06
C ASP A 33 -0.97 35.03 7.12
N PHE A 34 -1.40 33.88 7.67
CA PHE A 34 -2.04 32.81 6.88
C PHE A 34 -3.36 33.30 6.28
N ARG A 35 -4.21 33.95 7.06
CA ARG A 35 -5.51 34.44 6.57
C ARG A 35 -5.38 35.58 5.56
N GLY A 36 -4.45 36.46 5.80
CA GLY A 36 -4.34 37.74 5.08
C GLY A 36 -5.69 38.50 5.11
N TYR A 37 -5.93 39.36 4.12
CA TYR A 37 -7.20 40.03 3.97
C TYR A 37 -8.31 39.12 3.45
N ARG A 38 -7.98 38.17 2.57
CA ARG A 38 -8.93 37.40 1.76
C ARG A 38 -9.73 36.38 2.57
N TYR A 39 -9.10 35.75 3.55
CA TYR A 39 -9.70 34.63 4.31
C TYR A 39 -10.05 34.97 5.75
N ARG A 40 -10.22 36.27 6.08
CA ARG A 40 -10.53 36.74 7.45
C ARG A 40 -11.79 36.12 8.05
N ASN A 41 -12.77 35.85 7.21
CA ASN A 41 -14.08 35.39 7.65
C ASN A 41 -14.29 33.87 7.46
N VAL A 42 -13.27 33.13 7.05
CA VAL A 42 -13.34 31.66 6.93
C VAL A 42 -13.28 31.08 8.34
N GLU A 43 -14.19 30.17 8.65
CA GLU A 43 -14.21 29.47 9.92
C GLU A 43 -13.01 28.51 10.04
N GLY A 44 -12.64 28.16 11.25
CA GLY A 44 -11.50 27.28 11.52
C GLY A 44 -10.17 28.00 11.58
N MET A 45 -9.09 27.28 11.78
CA MET A 45 -7.73 27.78 11.86
C MET A 45 -7.00 27.57 10.55
N MET A 46 -6.29 28.60 10.07
CA MET A 46 -5.55 28.57 8.82
C MET A 46 -4.05 28.36 9.03
N LYS A 47 -3.52 28.63 10.22
CA LYS A 47 -2.11 28.41 10.56
C LYS A 47 -1.78 26.94 10.40
N GLY A 48 -0.79 26.63 9.58
CA GLY A 48 -0.42 25.28 9.18
C GLY A 48 -0.77 24.92 7.73
N ASN A 49 -1.71 25.66 7.09
CA ASN A 49 -1.96 25.53 5.67
C ASN A 49 -0.89 26.32 4.88
N ASN A 50 0.26 25.70 4.67
CA ASN A 50 1.38 26.38 4.01
C ASN A 50 1.07 26.77 2.56
N ASP A 51 0.23 26.03 1.88
CA ASP A 51 -0.09 26.24 0.45
C ASP A 51 -0.86 27.53 0.22
N MET A 52 -1.71 27.93 1.18
CA MET A 52 -2.44 29.19 1.09
C MET A 52 -1.53 30.41 1.13
N LEU A 53 -0.29 30.30 1.63
CA LEU A 53 0.69 31.39 1.64
C LEU A 53 1.08 31.81 0.22
N ASN A 54 0.87 30.97 -0.79
CA ASN A 54 0.98 31.38 -2.19
C ASN A 54 0.07 32.56 -2.54
N LEU A 55 -1.08 32.68 -1.85
CA LEU A 55 -2.08 33.71 -2.06
C LEU A 55 -1.98 34.87 -1.05
N THR A 56 -1.55 34.56 0.17
CA THR A 56 -1.56 35.52 1.29
C THR A 56 -0.20 36.13 1.59
N ARG A 57 0.88 35.35 1.41
CA ARG A 57 2.28 35.77 1.65
C ARG A 57 3.22 35.31 0.53
N PRO A 58 2.91 35.63 -0.75
CA PRO A 58 3.77 35.24 -1.89
C PRO A 58 5.19 35.74 -1.78
N ASP A 59 5.40 36.85 -1.03
CA ASP A 59 6.70 37.41 -0.72
C ASP A 59 7.60 36.44 0.04
N VAL A 60 7.06 35.73 1.02
CA VAL A 60 7.77 34.71 1.81
C VAL A 60 8.15 33.51 0.94
N ILE A 61 7.21 33.03 0.13
CA ILE A 61 7.45 31.88 -0.74
C ILE A 61 8.50 32.22 -1.81
N GLU A 62 8.43 33.41 -2.43
CA GLU A 62 9.44 33.84 -3.40
C GLU A 62 10.84 33.98 -2.76
N ASP A 63 10.93 34.48 -1.51
CA ASP A 63 12.20 34.60 -0.79
C ASP A 63 12.80 33.21 -0.47
N ILE A 64 11.99 32.24 -0.06
CA ILE A 64 12.44 30.88 0.18
C ILE A 64 12.99 30.24 -1.09
N HIS A 65 12.27 30.30 -2.21
CA HIS A 65 12.76 29.82 -3.50
C HIS A 65 14.08 30.49 -3.88
N THR A 66 14.17 31.81 -3.67
CA THR A 66 15.39 32.56 -3.93
C THR A 66 16.58 32.07 -3.12
N LYS A 67 16.39 31.79 -1.82
CA LYS A 67 17.44 31.24 -0.95
C LYS A 67 17.94 29.88 -1.43
N TYR A 68 17.05 28.99 -1.84
CA TYR A 68 17.43 27.70 -2.38
C TYR A 68 18.16 27.79 -3.72
N LEU A 69 17.70 28.69 -4.62
CA LEU A 69 18.37 28.91 -5.89
C LEU A 69 19.78 29.50 -5.71
N MET A 70 19.93 30.42 -4.76
CA MET A 70 21.25 30.99 -4.39
C MET A 70 22.16 29.95 -3.75
N ALA A 71 21.61 29.01 -2.99
CA ALA A 71 22.33 27.87 -2.40
C ALA A 71 22.78 26.83 -3.45
N GLY A 72 22.31 26.94 -4.68
CA GLY A 72 22.75 26.08 -5.77
C GLY A 72 21.71 25.08 -6.28
N ALA A 73 20.47 25.09 -5.77
CA ALA A 73 19.42 24.18 -6.25
C ALA A 73 19.18 24.35 -7.76
N ASP A 74 19.16 23.24 -8.48
CA ASP A 74 18.85 23.16 -9.90
C ASP A 74 17.35 23.06 -10.15
N ILE A 75 16.67 22.33 -9.26
CA ILE A 75 15.22 22.17 -9.22
C ILE A 75 14.72 22.81 -7.93
N ILE A 76 13.69 23.64 -8.03
CA ILE A 76 12.88 24.06 -6.87
C ILE A 76 11.49 23.45 -6.97
N THR A 77 10.96 23.02 -5.82
CA THR A 77 9.62 22.45 -5.71
C THR A 77 8.61 23.55 -5.40
N THR A 78 7.44 23.51 -6.02
CA THR A 78 6.37 24.47 -5.73
C THR A 78 5.83 24.27 -4.31
N ASN A 79 5.35 25.33 -3.68
CA ASN A 79 4.66 25.26 -2.38
C ASN A 79 3.20 24.82 -2.57
N THR A 80 2.99 23.59 -3.04
CA THR A 80 1.67 23.06 -3.47
C THR A 80 1.42 21.63 -3.04
N PHE A 81 2.12 21.17 -2.01
CA PHE A 81 2.06 19.80 -1.51
C PHE A 81 0.63 19.33 -1.20
N SER A 82 -0.20 20.19 -0.62
CA SER A 82 -1.58 19.93 -0.23
C SER A 82 -2.59 20.76 -1.02
N SER A 83 -2.24 21.24 -2.21
CA SER A 83 -3.13 22.03 -3.07
C SER A 83 -4.14 21.19 -3.85
N GLN A 84 -4.70 20.15 -3.22
CA GLN A 84 -5.80 19.35 -3.72
C GLN A 84 -7.10 19.74 -3.01
N ARG A 85 -8.24 19.66 -3.69
CA ARG A 85 -9.55 19.93 -3.06
C ARG A 85 -9.79 19.05 -1.83
N ILE A 86 -9.42 17.76 -1.96
CA ILE A 86 -9.55 16.78 -0.88
C ILE A 86 -8.78 17.23 0.36
N SER A 87 -7.52 17.66 0.21
CA SER A 87 -6.69 18.14 1.31
C SER A 87 -7.15 19.51 1.83
N GLN A 88 -7.59 20.41 0.96
CA GLN A 88 -8.06 21.75 1.33
C GLN A 88 -9.45 21.75 1.96
N ALA A 89 -10.18 20.62 1.88
CA ALA A 89 -11.48 20.46 2.56
C ALA A 89 -11.35 20.55 4.09
N ASP A 90 -10.20 20.15 4.64
CA ASP A 90 -9.93 20.26 6.08
C ASP A 90 -9.91 21.71 6.57
N TYR A 91 -9.68 22.64 5.65
CA TYR A 91 -9.66 24.09 5.91
C TYR A 91 -10.89 24.82 5.37
N GLY A 92 -11.83 24.09 4.70
CA GLY A 92 -12.95 24.73 4.00
C GLY A 92 -12.52 25.58 2.81
N LEU A 93 -11.40 25.24 2.18
CA LEU A 93 -10.75 26.00 1.11
C LEU A 93 -10.67 25.24 -0.23
N GLU A 94 -11.54 24.24 -0.45
CA GLU A 94 -11.56 23.39 -1.65
C GLU A 94 -11.62 24.21 -2.95
N THR A 95 -12.35 25.34 -2.91
CA THR A 95 -12.51 26.23 -4.07
C THR A 95 -11.25 27.03 -4.38
N SER A 96 -10.32 27.14 -3.45
CA SER A 96 -9.05 27.85 -3.61
C SER A 96 -7.89 26.95 -4.01
N ALA A 97 -8.05 25.63 -3.96
CA ALA A 97 -7.00 24.64 -4.20
C ALA A 97 -6.30 24.84 -5.55
N ARG A 98 -7.07 24.97 -6.63
CA ARG A 98 -6.53 25.22 -7.98
C ARG A 98 -5.73 26.52 -8.07
N GLU A 99 -6.22 27.60 -7.44
CA GLU A 99 -5.52 28.89 -7.45
C GLU A 99 -4.23 28.83 -6.62
N MET A 100 -4.22 28.11 -5.48
CA MET A 100 -3.01 27.85 -4.69
C MET A 100 -1.95 27.14 -5.53
N ALA A 101 -2.33 26.11 -6.28
CA ALA A 101 -1.43 25.36 -7.16
C ALA A 101 -0.88 26.27 -8.29
N LEU A 102 -1.75 27.04 -8.93
CA LEU A 102 -1.38 27.94 -10.02
C LEU A 102 -0.38 29.02 -9.57
N GLU A 103 -0.71 29.75 -8.49
CA GLU A 103 0.13 30.81 -7.99
C GLU A 103 1.45 30.27 -7.38
N GLY A 104 1.40 29.11 -6.70
CA GLY A 104 2.61 28.44 -6.23
C GLY A 104 3.59 28.13 -7.37
N ALA A 105 3.09 27.64 -8.49
CA ALA A 105 3.91 27.37 -9.67
C ALA A 105 4.42 28.66 -10.32
N ARG A 106 3.60 29.73 -10.41
CA ARG A 106 4.01 31.03 -10.94
C ARG A 106 5.11 31.70 -10.13
N ILE A 107 5.01 31.64 -8.79
CA ILE A 107 6.04 32.18 -7.89
C ILE A 107 7.35 31.42 -8.10
N ALA A 108 7.32 30.08 -8.11
CA ALA A 108 8.50 29.28 -8.36
C ALA A 108 9.11 29.55 -9.74
N ARG A 109 8.28 29.60 -10.79
CA ARG A 109 8.74 29.89 -12.16
C ARG A 109 9.44 31.25 -12.25
N LYS A 110 8.84 32.30 -11.67
CA LYS A 110 9.41 33.63 -11.61
C LYS A 110 10.78 33.65 -10.92
N ALA A 111 10.91 32.93 -9.80
CA ALA A 111 12.17 32.81 -9.09
C ALA A 111 13.21 32.05 -9.93
N ALA A 112 12.85 30.91 -10.49
CA ALA A 112 13.73 30.08 -11.30
C ALA A 112 14.24 30.83 -12.55
N ASP A 113 13.40 31.58 -13.23
CA ASP A 113 13.78 32.34 -14.42
C ASP A 113 14.80 33.43 -14.11
N ARG A 114 14.73 34.06 -12.93
CA ARG A 114 15.69 35.06 -12.47
C ARG A 114 17.11 34.52 -12.28
N TYR A 115 17.23 33.26 -11.86
CA TYR A 115 18.52 32.62 -11.55
C TYR A 115 18.98 31.61 -12.60
N SER A 116 18.19 31.39 -13.66
CA SER A 116 18.53 30.44 -14.73
C SER A 116 19.51 31.10 -15.71
N THR A 117 20.63 30.40 -16.00
CA THR A 117 21.58 30.74 -17.03
C THR A 117 21.68 29.64 -18.08
N GLU A 118 22.42 29.85 -19.18
CA GLU A 118 22.65 28.79 -20.19
C GLU A 118 23.51 27.67 -19.61
N GLU A 119 24.51 27.99 -18.73
CA GLU A 119 25.38 27.01 -18.10
C GLU A 119 24.70 26.30 -16.93
N LYS A 120 23.78 26.95 -16.23
CA LYS A 120 23.06 26.41 -15.08
C LYS A 120 21.57 26.73 -15.19
N PRO A 121 20.84 25.99 -16.04
CA PRO A 121 19.39 26.13 -16.14
C PRO A 121 18.73 25.71 -14.82
N ARG A 122 17.64 26.43 -14.45
CA ARG A 122 16.84 26.13 -13.25
C ARG A 122 15.48 25.63 -13.68
N PHE A 123 14.99 24.62 -12.98
CA PHE A 123 13.74 23.93 -13.25
C PHE A 123 12.77 24.08 -12.09
N VAL A 124 11.49 23.96 -12.39
CA VAL A 124 10.40 23.97 -11.42
C VAL A 124 9.72 22.59 -11.46
N ALA A 125 9.75 21.88 -10.34
CA ALA A 125 8.97 20.67 -10.14
C ALA A 125 7.66 21.01 -9.41
N GLY A 126 6.53 20.73 -10.04
CA GLY A 126 5.22 20.87 -9.42
C GLY A 126 5.05 19.80 -8.35
N SER A 127 5.05 20.20 -7.07
CA SER A 127 4.87 19.30 -5.94
C SER A 127 3.42 18.86 -5.84
N VAL A 128 3.23 17.53 -5.84
CA VAL A 128 1.95 16.83 -5.66
C VAL A 128 2.13 15.85 -4.52
N GLY A 129 1.68 16.23 -3.34
CA GLY A 129 1.72 15.38 -2.15
C GLY A 129 0.59 14.36 -2.12
N PRO A 130 0.63 13.40 -1.18
CA PRO A 130 -0.51 12.53 -0.92
C PRO A 130 -1.66 13.34 -0.34
N THR A 131 -2.88 12.88 -0.57
CA THR A 131 -4.02 13.40 0.17
C THR A 131 -4.07 12.81 1.58
N ASN A 132 -4.88 13.39 2.46
CA ASN A 132 -5.16 12.83 3.78
C ASN A 132 -6.01 11.55 3.73
N LYS A 133 -6.49 11.15 2.54
CA LYS A 133 -7.31 9.94 2.29
C LYS A 133 -6.63 9.01 1.32
N THR A 134 -6.90 7.71 1.45
CA THR A 134 -6.29 6.67 0.61
C THR A 134 -7.33 5.85 -0.12
N CYS A 135 -6.96 5.39 -1.32
CA CYS A 135 -7.80 4.51 -2.14
C CYS A 135 -7.61 3.03 -1.79
N SER A 136 -6.48 2.63 -1.19
CA SER A 136 -6.16 1.23 -0.94
C SER A 136 -6.45 0.75 0.47
N MET A 137 -6.56 1.64 1.45
CA MET A 137 -6.76 1.29 2.86
C MET A 137 -8.19 1.59 3.31
N SER A 138 -8.72 0.73 4.19
CA SER A 138 -10.02 0.98 4.81
C SER A 138 -9.88 1.89 6.03
N PRO A 139 -10.72 2.91 6.18
CA PRO A 139 -10.81 3.70 7.40
C PRO A 139 -11.54 2.97 8.54
N ASP A 140 -12.26 1.89 8.22
CA ASP A 140 -13.06 1.12 9.17
C ASP A 140 -12.57 -0.34 9.24
N VAL A 141 -12.01 -0.69 10.38
CA VAL A 141 -11.53 -2.07 10.65
C VAL A 141 -12.66 -3.09 10.58
N SER A 142 -13.86 -2.72 10.94
CA SER A 142 -15.02 -3.62 10.87
C SER A 142 -15.53 -3.81 9.45
N ASN A 143 -15.21 -2.89 8.56
CA ASN A 143 -15.62 -2.97 7.16
C ASN A 143 -14.39 -2.82 6.23
N PRO A 144 -13.65 -3.90 5.99
CA PRO A 144 -12.45 -3.85 5.16
C PRO A 144 -12.73 -3.46 3.70
N ALA A 145 -13.98 -3.50 3.24
CA ALA A 145 -14.38 -3.03 1.92
C ALA A 145 -14.52 -1.51 1.83
N ALA A 146 -14.70 -0.83 2.96
CA ALA A 146 -14.91 0.63 2.97
C ALA A 146 -13.69 1.38 2.43
N ARG A 147 -13.97 2.46 1.71
CA ARG A 147 -12.96 3.43 1.26
C ARG A 147 -13.56 4.82 1.46
N GLU A 148 -12.75 5.77 1.92
CA GLU A 148 -13.15 7.18 2.02
C GLU A 148 -13.06 7.89 0.69
N LEU A 149 -12.29 7.33 -0.23
CA LEU A 149 -11.96 7.93 -1.49
C LEU A 149 -11.93 6.86 -2.58
N ASP A 150 -12.57 7.14 -3.72
CA ASP A 150 -12.46 6.33 -4.92
C ASP A 150 -11.41 6.91 -5.90
N TYR A 151 -10.91 6.06 -6.76
CA TYR A 151 -9.87 6.40 -7.74
C TYR A 151 -10.28 7.54 -8.67
N ALA A 152 -11.52 7.54 -9.14
CA ALA A 152 -11.99 8.54 -10.09
C ALA A 152 -12.04 9.94 -9.47
N THR A 153 -12.56 10.06 -8.24
CA THR A 153 -12.57 11.32 -7.49
C THR A 153 -11.15 11.84 -7.24
N LEU A 154 -10.23 10.96 -6.85
CA LEU A 154 -8.83 11.33 -6.63
C LEU A 154 -8.13 11.74 -7.94
N TYR A 155 -8.38 11.02 -9.02
CA TYR A 155 -7.83 11.34 -10.34
C TYR A 155 -8.26 12.75 -10.80
N GLU A 156 -9.54 13.10 -10.67
CA GLU A 156 -10.04 14.42 -11.06
C GLU A 156 -9.41 15.55 -10.21
N ASP A 157 -9.20 15.31 -8.93
CA ASP A 157 -8.58 16.29 -8.03
C ASP A 157 -7.09 16.51 -8.40
N TYR A 158 -6.34 15.44 -8.62
CA TYR A 158 -4.96 15.55 -9.11
C TYR A 158 -4.88 16.15 -10.50
N LEU A 159 -5.84 15.87 -11.38
CA LEU A 159 -5.88 16.45 -12.72
C LEU A 159 -6.00 17.98 -12.64
N GLU A 160 -6.92 18.51 -11.80
CA GLU A 160 -7.08 19.95 -11.59
C GLU A 160 -5.79 20.61 -11.04
N GLN A 161 -5.15 19.97 -10.06
CA GLN A 161 -3.90 20.46 -9.47
C GLN A 161 -2.78 20.49 -10.52
N ILE A 162 -2.57 19.38 -11.23
CA ILE A 162 -1.48 19.25 -12.20
C ILE A 162 -1.68 20.17 -13.40
N GLU A 163 -2.91 20.34 -13.89
CA GLU A 163 -3.23 21.35 -14.92
C GLU A 163 -2.83 22.75 -14.46
N ALA A 164 -3.14 23.13 -13.23
CA ALA A 164 -2.76 24.42 -12.67
C ALA A 164 -1.24 24.60 -12.53
N LEU A 165 -0.53 23.55 -12.08
CA LEU A 165 0.93 23.55 -11.98
C LEU A 165 1.60 23.75 -13.34
N VAL A 166 1.12 23.05 -14.36
CA VAL A 166 1.66 23.16 -15.74
C VAL A 166 1.32 24.52 -16.37
N GLU A 167 0.11 25.04 -16.13
CA GLU A 167 -0.28 26.41 -16.52
C GLU A 167 0.61 27.46 -15.85
N GLY A 168 0.95 27.26 -14.58
CA GLY A 168 1.83 28.12 -13.79
C GLY A 168 3.31 28.05 -14.18
N GLY A 169 3.70 27.09 -15.02
CA GLY A 169 5.04 26.99 -15.59
C GLY A 169 5.93 25.90 -14.99
N ALA A 170 5.38 24.88 -14.36
CA ALA A 170 6.14 23.71 -13.93
C ALA A 170 6.77 22.98 -15.13
N ASP A 171 8.03 22.53 -14.97
CA ASP A 171 8.79 21.80 -15.99
C ASP A 171 8.63 20.29 -15.81
N ALA A 172 8.36 19.82 -14.60
CA ALA A 172 8.17 18.43 -14.21
C ALA A 172 7.08 18.33 -13.14
N VAL A 173 6.54 17.15 -12.93
CA VAL A 173 5.61 16.85 -11.82
C VAL A 173 6.32 15.94 -10.83
N LEU A 174 6.42 16.37 -9.57
CA LEU A 174 6.98 15.63 -8.46
C LEU A 174 5.83 15.07 -7.60
N ILE A 175 5.53 13.78 -7.78
CA ILE A 175 4.60 13.03 -6.95
C ILE A 175 5.41 12.51 -5.76
N GLU A 176 5.26 13.15 -4.60
CA GLU A 176 6.15 12.93 -3.46
C GLU A 176 5.45 12.42 -2.21
N THR A 177 6.26 11.85 -1.30
CA THR A 177 5.78 11.28 -0.03
C THR A 177 4.73 10.19 -0.26
N VAL A 178 4.95 9.40 -1.31
CA VAL A 178 4.02 8.34 -1.72
C VAL A 178 4.08 7.20 -0.71
N PHE A 179 2.98 6.96 -0.02
CA PHE A 179 2.79 5.84 0.90
C PHE A 179 1.68 4.87 0.44
N ASP A 180 0.90 5.25 -0.57
CA ASP A 180 -0.14 4.45 -1.22
C ASP A 180 0.07 4.49 -2.73
N THR A 181 0.39 3.35 -3.32
CA THR A 181 0.71 3.27 -4.77
C THR A 181 -0.53 3.46 -5.63
N LEU A 182 -1.74 3.16 -5.12
CA LEU A 182 -2.97 3.42 -5.87
C LEU A 182 -3.22 4.93 -6.02
N ASN A 183 -2.97 5.70 -4.95
CA ASN A 183 -2.99 7.17 -5.02
C ASN A 183 -1.93 7.69 -6.02
N ALA A 184 -0.73 7.13 -5.99
CA ALA A 184 0.32 7.50 -6.94
C ALA A 184 -0.07 7.22 -8.39
N LYS A 185 -0.72 6.08 -8.68
CA LYS A 185 -1.22 5.75 -10.03
C LYS A 185 -2.22 6.80 -10.53
N ALA A 186 -3.12 7.29 -9.67
CA ALA A 186 -4.05 8.36 -10.03
C ALA A 186 -3.31 9.67 -10.40
N ALA A 187 -2.28 10.05 -9.66
CA ALA A 187 -1.46 11.22 -9.97
C ALA A 187 -0.60 11.05 -11.23
N ILE A 188 -0.06 9.84 -11.47
CA ILE A 188 0.67 9.50 -12.70
C ILE A 188 -0.25 9.59 -13.91
N ASP A 189 -1.44 8.99 -13.83
CA ASP A 189 -2.45 9.02 -14.89
C ASP A 189 -2.87 10.46 -15.21
N ALA A 190 -3.16 11.27 -14.20
CA ALA A 190 -3.46 12.69 -14.36
C ALA A 190 -2.30 13.46 -15.02
N THR A 191 -1.05 13.16 -14.64
CA THR A 191 0.13 13.80 -15.26
C THR A 191 0.24 13.44 -16.75
N MET A 192 0.04 12.17 -17.09
CA MET A 192 0.07 11.70 -18.47
C MET A 192 -1.05 12.35 -19.30
N GLU A 193 -2.23 12.49 -18.74
CA GLU A 193 -3.36 13.15 -19.40
C GLU A 193 -3.10 14.65 -19.64
N VAL A 194 -2.54 15.37 -18.65
CA VAL A 194 -2.15 16.79 -18.83
C VAL A 194 -1.07 16.92 -19.89
N GLY A 195 -0.07 16.03 -19.90
CA GLY A 195 0.96 16.00 -20.95
C GLY A 195 0.35 15.81 -22.33
N ARG A 196 -0.59 14.89 -22.47
CA ARG A 196 -1.32 14.61 -23.70
C ARG A 196 -2.15 15.82 -24.17
N ARG A 197 -2.91 16.46 -23.26
CA ARG A 197 -3.76 17.64 -23.57
C ARG A 197 -2.94 18.86 -23.98
N THR A 198 -1.81 19.06 -23.33
CA THR A 198 -0.96 20.25 -23.55
C THR A 198 0.11 20.04 -24.62
N GLY A 199 0.32 18.80 -25.06
CA GLY A 199 1.41 18.43 -25.98
C GLY A 199 2.80 18.60 -25.38
N ARG A 200 2.92 18.67 -24.03
CA ARG A 200 4.19 18.82 -23.31
C ARG A 200 4.72 17.48 -22.86
N ASP A 201 6.02 17.27 -23.00
CA ASP A 201 6.71 16.19 -22.29
C ASP A 201 6.92 16.62 -20.83
N LEU A 202 6.18 15.98 -19.91
CA LEU A 202 6.23 16.24 -18.48
C LEU A 202 6.99 15.11 -17.79
N PRO A 203 8.25 15.30 -17.37
CA PRO A 203 8.94 14.30 -16.56
C PRO A 203 8.18 14.01 -15.27
N ILE A 204 7.89 12.72 -15.03
CA ILE A 204 7.21 12.24 -13.81
C ILE A 204 8.27 11.83 -12.80
N MET A 205 8.42 12.60 -11.75
CA MET A 205 9.32 12.31 -10.64
C MET A 205 8.49 11.66 -9.52
N LEU A 206 8.81 10.42 -9.16
CA LEU A 206 8.10 9.68 -8.11
C LEU A 206 9.00 9.57 -6.88
N SER A 207 8.52 10.00 -5.72
CA SER A 207 9.25 9.86 -4.46
C SER A 207 8.39 9.14 -3.42
N ILE A 208 8.90 8.01 -2.97
CA ILE A 208 8.22 7.08 -2.06
C ILE A 208 8.63 7.43 -0.63
N THR A 209 7.72 7.22 0.30
CA THR A 209 8.06 7.24 1.73
C THR A 209 7.87 5.85 2.30
N VAL A 210 8.91 5.32 2.95
CA VAL A 210 8.86 4.04 3.65
C VAL A 210 8.48 4.26 5.10
N SER A 211 7.67 3.37 5.64
CA SER A 211 7.06 3.55 6.96
C SER A 211 7.79 2.82 8.08
N ASP A 212 8.68 1.89 7.72
CA ASP A 212 9.41 1.07 8.67
C ASP A 212 10.81 0.70 8.17
N LEU A 213 11.61 0.12 9.07
CA LEU A 213 12.97 -0.35 8.75
C LEU A 213 13.00 -1.61 7.88
N ALA A 214 11.85 -2.21 7.57
CA ALA A 214 11.74 -3.27 6.58
C ALA A 214 11.56 -2.73 5.15
N GLY A 215 11.49 -1.40 4.98
CA GLY A 215 11.40 -0.74 3.67
C GLY A 215 10.05 -0.85 3.00
N ARG A 216 8.96 -0.98 3.79
CA ARG A 216 7.61 -1.03 3.24
C ARG A 216 6.93 0.34 3.29
N THR A 217 6.07 0.59 2.32
CA THR A 217 5.13 1.70 2.35
C THR A 217 4.07 1.47 3.43
N LEU A 218 3.33 2.52 3.79
CA LEU A 218 2.24 2.39 4.76
C LEU A 218 1.15 1.42 4.29
N SER A 219 0.88 1.36 2.99
CA SER A 219 -0.04 0.40 2.38
C SER A 219 0.52 -1.04 2.31
N GLY A 220 1.74 -1.27 2.76
CA GLY A 220 2.36 -2.58 2.97
C GLY A 220 3.23 -3.10 1.82
N GLN A 221 3.37 -2.38 0.71
CA GLN A 221 4.21 -2.82 -0.40
C GLN A 221 5.70 -2.69 -0.11
N THR A 222 6.48 -3.66 -0.59
CA THR A 222 7.95 -3.54 -0.71
C THR A 222 8.32 -2.54 -1.81
N LEU A 223 9.54 -2.03 -1.79
CA LEU A 223 10.03 -1.13 -2.86
C LEU A 223 9.98 -1.79 -4.24
N ASP A 224 10.37 -3.05 -4.33
CA ASP A 224 10.28 -3.82 -5.58
C ASP A 224 8.83 -3.97 -6.07
N ALA A 225 7.88 -4.17 -5.16
CA ALA A 225 6.46 -4.20 -5.51
C ALA A 225 5.96 -2.84 -6.02
N VAL A 226 6.42 -1.73 -5.44
CA VAL A 226 6.12 -0.38 -5.95
C VAL A 226 6.73 -0.18 -7.34
N LEU A 227 8.00 -0.56 -7.54
CA LEU A 227 8.66 -0.50 -8.86
C LEU A 227 7.87 -1.29 -9.91
N ALA A 228 7.43 -2.50 -9.57
CA ALA A 228 6.58 -3.31 -10.46
C ALA A 228 5.25 -2.61 -10.78
N SER A 229 4.60 -2.04 -9.75
CA SER A 229 3.30 -1.37 -9.87
C SER A 229 3.34 -0.16 -10.81
N VAL A 230 4.51 0.48 -10.95
CA VAL A 230 4.70 1.65 -11.82
C VAL A 230 5.50 1.35 -13.08
N SER A 231 5.90 0.10 -13.31
CA SER A 231 6.81 -0.30 -14.40
C SER A 231 6.26 -0.06 -15.80
N SER A 232 4.94 0.03 -15.96
CA SER A 232 4.27 0.29 -17.23
C SER A 232 4.19 1.78 -17.59
N TYR A 233 4.56 2.68 -16.65
CA TYR A 233 4.48 4.12 -16.85
C TYR A 233 5.82 4.73 -17.27
N PRO A 234 5.79 5.90 -17.93
CA PRO A 234 7.00 6.61 -18.35
C PRO A 234 7.63 7.42 -17.19
N ILE A 235 7.95 6.75 -16.09
CA ILE A 235 8.57 7.38 -14.93
C ILE A 235 9.95 7.93 -15.32
N PHE A 236 10.21 9.17 -14.92
CA PHE A 236 11.50 9.85 -15.14
C PHE A 236 12.49 9.51 -14.03
N SER A 237 12.09 9.70 -12.79
CA SER A 237 12.90 9.34 -11.63
C SER A 237 12.06 8.67 -10.55
N VAL A 238 12.69 7.79 -9.79
CA VAL A 238 12.14 7.19 -8.58
C VAL A 238 13.10 7.44 -7.43
N GLY A 239 12.58 7.62 -6.23
CA GLY A 239 13.43 7.84 -5.07
C GLY A 239 12.68 7.79 -3.77
N LEU A 240 13.36 8.26 -2.72
CA LEU A 240 12.82 8.27 -1.37
C LEU A 240 12.93 9.65 -0.76
N ASN A 241 11.93 10.02 0.02
CA ASN A 241 11.96 11.21 0.86
C ASN A 241 11.30 10.97 2.21
N CYS A 242 11.62 11.84 3.15
CA CYS A 242 11.03 11.86 4.48
C CYS A 242 11.30 10.57 5.30
N SER A 243 10.61 10.37 6.40
CA SER A 243 10.69 9.26 7.37
C SER A 243 12.05 9.06 8.03
N PHE A 244 13.13 9.09 7.29
CA PHE A 244 14.48 8.76 7.78
C PHE A 244 15.50 9.86 7.49
N GLY A 245 16.59 9.84 8.27
CA GLY A 245 17.83 10.54 7.93
C GLY A 245 18.60 9.79 6.84
N ALA A 246 19.70 10.40 6.35
CA ALA A 246 20.45 9.87 5.21
C ALA A 246 21.02 8.47 5.48
N ASP A 247 21.62 8.22 6.65
CA ASP A 247 22.20 6.90 6.97
C ASP A 247 21.17 5.78 6.95
N GLN A 248 19.98 6.03 7.51
CA GLN A 248 18.93 5.03 7.58
C GLN A 248 18.24 4.81 6.23
N MET A 249 18.20 5.82 5.37
CA MET A 249 17.63 5.75 4.03
C MET A 249 18.57 5.03 3.05
N LYS A 250 19.87 5.03 3.28
CA LYS A 250 20.90 4.50 2.37
C LYS A 250 20.65 3.08 1.88
N PRO A 251 20.31 2.08 2.73
CA PRO A 251 20.04 0.72 2.26
C PRO A 251 18.93 0.66 1.20
N PHE A 252 17.89 1.45 1.37
CA PHE A 252 16.72 1.50 0.47
C PHE A 252 17.04 2.24 -0.84
N ILE A 253 17.83 3.32 -0.79
CA ILE A 253 18.34 3.98 -1.99
C ILE A 253 19.25 3.03 -2.78
N LYS A 254 20.06 2.21 -2.10
CA LYS A 254 20.89 1.20 -2.74
C LYS A 254 20.07 0.12 -3.42
N GLU A 255 18.99 -0.34 -2.81
CA GLU A 255 18.04 -1.28 -3.39
C GLU A 255 17.41 -0.69 -4.67
N LEU A 256 16.89 0.54 -4.60
CA LEU A 256 16.35 1.24 -5.78
C LEU A 256 17.39 1.40 -6.89
N ALA A 257 18.62 1.83 -6.57
CA ALA A 257 19.68 2.01 -7.55
C ALA A 257 20.08 0.70 -8.26
N HIS A 258 19.93 -0.44 -7.60
CA HIS A 258 20.22 -1.74 -8.20
C HIS A 258 19.08 -2.30 -9.07
N HIS A 259 17.83 -1.94 -8.79
CA HIS A 259 16.66 -2.54 -9.43
C HIS A 259 15.92 -1.60 -10.39
N ALA A 260 15.96 -0.28 -10.15
CA ALA A 260 15.14 0.65 -10.91
C ALA A 260 15.75 1.03 -12.28
N PRO A 261 14.98 0.96 -13.37
CA PRO A 261 15.40 1.44 -14.69
C PRO A 261 15.14 2.94 -14.87
N TYR A 262 15.20 3.70 -13.78
CA TYR A 262 14.89 5.12 -13.69
C TYR A 262 16.04 5.88 -13.03
N TYR A 263 16.09 7.21 -13.19
CA TYR A 263 16.97 8.04 -12.39
C TYR A 263 16.58 7.97 -10.92
N ILE A 264 17.58 8.01 -10.02
CA ILE A 264 17.36 7.86 -8.59
C ILE A 264 17.43 9.21 -7.89
N SER A 265 16.40 9.51 -7.07
CA SER A 265 16.36 10.70 -6.23
C SER A 265 16.39 10.34 -4.74
N ALA A 266 17.05 11.17 -3.93
CA ALA A 266 17.09 11.04 -2.49
C ALA A 266 17.04 12.42 -1.82
N TYR A 267 16.04 12.64 -0.96
CA TYR A 267 15.96 13.85 -0.14
C TYR A 267 15.46 13.50 1.27
N PRO A 268 16.43 13.04 2.11
CA PRO A 268 16.17 12.63 3.50
C PRO A 268 15.89 13.82 4.42
N ASN A 269 15.35 13.53 5.60
CA ASN A 269 15.25 14.48 6.70
C ASN A 269 16.64 14.84 7.24
N ALA A 270 16.76 15.95 7.95
CA ALA A 270 17.97 16.30 8.72
C ALA A 270 18.14 15.43 9.98
N GLY A 271 18.16 14.11 9.78
CA GLY A 271 18.09 13.10 10.83
C GLY A 271 16.65 12.78 11.23
N LEU A 272 16.50 12.05 12.34
CA LEU A 272 15.20 11.87 12.98
C LEU A 272 14.86 13.08 13.86
N PRO A 273 13.58 13.43 14.01
CA PRO A 273 13.20 14.46 14.95
C PRO A 273 13.65 14.08 16.37
N ASN A 274 14.30 14.99 17.05
CA ASN A 274 14.71 14.80 18.42
C ASN A 274 13.51 14.86 19.38
N SER A 275 13.78 14.61 20.67
CA SER A 275 12.74 14.59 21.70
C SER A 275 11.95 15.89 21.90
N LEU A 276 12.38 16.98 21.27
CA LEU A 276 11.71 18.28 21.29
C LEU A 276 11.12 18.67 19.93
N GLY A 277 11.12 17.71 18.97
CA GLY A 277 10.61 17.93 17.63
C GLY A 277 11.53 18.71 16.68
N GLY A 278 12.72 19.07 17.12
CA GLY A 278 13.78 19.66 16.29
C GLY A 278 14.59 18.57 15.56
N TYR A 279 15.52 19.02 14.73
CA TYR A 279 16.44 18.14 13.99
C TYR A 279 17.86 18.44 14.43
N ASP A 280 18.65 17.40 14.71
CA ASP A 280 19.99 17.54 15.27
C ASP A 280 21.11 17.48 14.24
N GLU A 281 20.80 16.99 13.02
CA GLU A 281 21.77 16.98 11.94
C GLU A 281 22.05 18.40 11.41
N THR A 282 23.31 18.62 11.13
CA THR A 282 23.80 19.89 10.54
C THR A 282 24.24 19.66 9.10
N PRO A 283 24.41 20.73 8.30
CA PRO A 283 24.98 20.60 6.96
C PRO A 283 26.33 19.86 6.94
N GLU A 284 27.15 20.05 7.98
CA GLU A 284 28.47 19.45 8.11
C GLU A 284 28.42 17.96 8.44
N THR A 285 27.42 17.51 9.21
CA THR A 285 27.25 16.09 9.55
C THR A 285 26.56 15.31 8.46
N MET A 286 25.62 15.94 7.75
CA MET A 286 24.81 15.27 6.74
C MET A 286 25.48 15.23 5.35
N ALA A 287 26.30 16.23 5.00
CA ALA A 287 26.97 16.24 3.70
C ALA A 287 27.89 15.02 3.47
N PRO A 288 28.65 14.50 4.46
CA PRO A 288 29.40 13.25 4.29
C PRO A 288 28.51 12.05 4.00
N GLN A 289 27.34 11.94 4.67
CA GLN A 289 26.40 10.85 4.47
C GLN A 289 25.81 10.88 3.03
N ILE A 290 25.47 12.06 2.55
CA ILE A 290 25.06 12.26 1.14
C ILE A 290 26.23 12.01 0.19
N GLY A 291 27.44 12.37 0.58
CA GLY A 291 28.67 12.07 -0.17
C GLY A 291 28.86 10.58 -0.42
N GLU A 292 28.48 9.73 0.53
CA GLU A 292 28.51 8.27 0.34
C GLU A 292 27.53 7.79 -0.75
N TYR A 293 26.33 8.39 -0.86
CA TYR A 293 25.40 8.08 -1.97
C TYR A 293 26.03 8.39 -3.32
N ILE A 294 26.70 9.53 -3.40
CA ILE A 294 27.38 9.99 -4.61
C ILE A 294 28.56 9.11 -4.95
N ASP A 295 29.44 8.84 -3.99
CA ASP A 295 30.67 8.08 -4.19
C ASP A 295 30.40 6.62 -4.52
N GLU A 296 29.31 6.03 -4.02
CA GLU A 296 28.80 4.71 -4.41
C GLU A 296 28.03 4.73 -5.76
N GLY A 297 27.82 5.89 -6.36
CA GLY A 297 27.11 6.03 -7.64
C GLY A 297 25.62 5.66 -7.56
N LEU A 298 24.94 6.00 -6.46
CA LEU A 298 23.57 5.58 -6.19
C LEU A 298 22.50 6.57 -6.69
N VAL A 299 22.84 7.84 -6.89
CA VAL A 299 21.87 8.93 -7.06
C VAL A 299 22.13 9.82 -8.28
N ASN A 300 21.04 10.37 -8.80
CA ASN A 300 21.03 11.39 -9.84
C ASN A 300 20.53 12.73 -9.33
N ILE A 301 19.62 12.70 -8.34
CA ILE A 301 18.98 13.89 -7.76
C ILE A 301 19.14 13.82 -6.26
N ILE A 302 19.61 14.91 -5.66
CA ILE A 302 19.81 15.01 -4.21
C ILE A 302 19.13 16.28 -3.74
N GLY A 303 18.42 16.19 -2.63
CA GLY A 303 17.79 17.32 -1.96
C GLY A 303 17.66 17.08 -0.47
N GLY A 304 16.80 17.86 0.17
CA GLY A 304 16.50 17.72 1.57
C GLY A 304 15.00 17.75 1.85
N CYS A 305 14.59 17.02 2.90
CA CYS A 305 13.23 17.05 3.43
C CYS A 305 13.24 17.68 4.83
N CYS A 306 12.34 17.31 5.71
CA CYS A 306 12.13 17.97 7.00
C CYS A 306 13.44 18.31 7.76
N GLY A 307 13.51 19.49 8.31
CA GLY A 307 14.69 20.01 9.02
C GLY A 307 15.80 20.60 8.15
N THR A 308 15.77 20.40 6.82
CA THR A 308 16.80 20.94 5.92
C THR A 308 16.51 22.39 5.51
N THR A 309 17.58 23.16 5.33
CA THR A 309 17.55 24.57 4.93
C THR A 309 18.46 24.81 3.72
N GLU A 310 18.54 26.06 3.26
CA GLU A 310 19.43 26.48 2.18
C GLU A 310 20.91 26.13 2.46
N LYS A 311 21.30 26.04 3.73
CA LYS A 311 22.68 25.68 4.12
C LYS A 311 23.02 24.24 3.80
N PHE A 312 22.06 23.31 3.99
CA PHE A 312 22.21 21.90 3.61
C PHE A 312 22.36 21.80 2.09
N ILE A 313 21.50 22.52 1.35
CA ILE A 313 21.50 22.48 -0.12
C ILE A 313 22.81 23.04 -0.68
N ALA A 314 23.36 24.09 -0.08
CA ALA A 314 24.66 24.63 -0.45
C ALA A 314 25.78 23.57 -0.29
N LYS A 315 25.77 22.83 0.83
CA LYS A 315 26.73 21.76 1.07
C LYS A 315 26.57 20.59 0.11
N TYR A 316 25.33 20.22 -0.23
CA TYR A 316 25.08 19.17 -1.22
C TYR A 316 25.56 19.58 -2.61
N ALA A 317 25.37 20.84 -2.99
CA ALA A 317 25.86 21.38 -4.25
C ALA A 317 27.40 21.32 -4.32
N GLU A 318 28.09 21.69 -3.23
CA GLU A 318 29.55 21.55 -3.11
C GLU A 318 30.00 20.08 -3.22
N THR A 319 29.31 19.18 -2.51
CA THR A 319 29.66 17.74 -2.47
C THR A 319 29.44 17.06 -3.83
N ALA A 320 28.43 17.49 -4.59
CA ALA A 320 28.09 16.93 -5.89
C ALA A 320 28.91 17.50 -7.06
N GLU A 321 29.68 18.58 -6.83
CA GLU A 321 30.43 19.25 -7.90
C GLU A 321 31.45 18.31 -8.55
N GLY A 322 31.37 18.16 -9.88
CA GLY A 322 32.26 17.34 -10.66
C GLY A 322 32.09 15.80 -10.47
N LYS A 323 31.07 15.38 -9.74
CA LYS A 323 30.78 13.97 -9.52
C LYS A 323 29.91 13.38 -10.63
N THR A 324 30.08 12.08 -10.86
CA THR A 324 29.34 11.35 -11.89
C THR A 324 27.98 10.89 -11.36
N PRO A 325 26.88 11.14 -12.08
CA PRO A 325 25.57 10.68 -11.69
C PRO A 325 25.42 9.16 -11.85
N HIS A 326 24.46 8.58 -11.13
CA HIS A 326 24.03 7.19 -11.28
C HIS A 326 23.60 6.89 -12.73
N ARG A 327 23.87 5.67 -13.18
CA ARG A 327 23.35 5.16 -14.45
C ARG A 327 22.17 4.23 -14.18
N PRO A 328 20.95 4.57 -14.65
CA PRO A 328 19.78 3.72 -14.49
C PRO A 328 20.03 2.30 -15.00
N GLN A 329 19.43 1.33 -14.36
CA GLN A 329 19.47 -0.06 -14.79
C GLN A 329 18.78 -0.25 -16.15
N GLU A 330 19.09 -1.33 -16.83
CA GLU A 330 18.31 -1.74 -18.00
C GLU A 330 16.88 -2.09 -17.57
N LYS A 331 15.90 -1.84 -18.46
CA LYS A 331 14.54 -2.31 -18.21
C LYS A 331 14.53 -3.81 -17.99
N PRO A 332 13.68 -4.33 -17.07
CA PRO A 332 13.56 -5.77 -16.86
C PRO A 332 13.26 -6.50 -18.18
N ARG A 333 13.89 -7.66 -18.34
CA ARG A 333 13.65 -8.56 -19.49
C ARG A 333 12.63 -9.64 -19.14
N THR A 334 12.04 -9.56 -17.98
CA THR A 334 11.03 -10.46 -17.44
C THR A 334 9.77 -9.68 -17.12
N MET A 335 8.63 -10.37 -17.06
CA MET A 335 7.37 -9.78 -16.64
C MET A 335 7.39 -9.55 -15.12
N TRP A 336 7.08 -8.35 -14.71
CA TRP A 336 6.87 -7.98 -13.33
C TRP A 336 5.40 -7.81 -13.02
N LEU A 337 4.93 -8.49 -12.00
CA LEU A 337 3.60 -8.34 -11.42
C LEU A 337 3.75 -8.07 -9.92
N SER A 338 2.77 -7.50 -9.26
CA SER A 338 2.84 -7.28 -7.83
C SER A 338 1.48 -7.28 -7.13
N GLY A 339 1.49 -7.82 -5.94
CA GLY A 339 0.60 -7.46 -4.85
C GLY A 339 1.35 -6.55 -3.88
N LEU A 340 1.47 -6.96 -2.61
CA LEU A 340 2.39 -6.32 -1.65
C LEU A 340 3.85 -6.76 -1.88
N GLU A 341 4.05 -7.85 -2.58
CA GLU A 341 5.35 -8.39 -2.96
C GLU A 341 5.48 -8.40 -4.49
N LEU A 342 6.72 -8.39 -4.97
CA LEU A 342 7.03 -8.58 -6.38
C LEU A 342 6.86 -10.05 -6.78
N LEU A 343 6.20 -10.30 -7.90
CA LEU A 343 6.29 -11.54 -8.66
C LEU A 343 7.08 -11.25 -9.95
N ASP A 344 8.34 -11.63 -9.97
CA ASP A 344 9.19 -11.57 -11.15
C ASP A 344 9.11 -12.93 -11.88
N VAL A 345 8.56 -12.92 -13.08
CA VAL A 345 8.37 -14.12 -13.90
C VAL A 345 9.68 -14.46 -14.61
N THR A 346 10.66 -14.87 -13.83
CA THR A 346 11.98 -15.32 -14.32
C THR A 346 11.90 -16.73 -14.91
N PRO A 347 12.94 -17.17 -15.65
CA PRO A 347 13.01 -18.56 -16.14
C PRO A 347 12.98 -19.62 -15.03
N ASP A 348 13.32 -19.26 -13.78
CA ASP A 348 13.23 -20.17 -12.63
C ASP A 348 11.78 -20.38 -12.18
N VAL A 349 10.90 -19.38 -12.41
CA VAL A 349 9.45 -19.50 -12.26
C VAL A 349 8.91 -20.16 -13.53
N ARG A 350 9.01 -21.47 -13.60
CA ARG A 350 8.68 -22.24 -14.79
C ARG A 350 7.23 -22.17 -15.20
N PHE A 351 6.33 -21.96 -14.24
CA PHE A 351 4.90 -21.91 -14.45
C PHE A 351 4.21 -21.09 -13.36
N VAL A 352 3.40 -20.14 -13.74
CA VAL A 352 2.60 -19.31 -12.85
C VAL A 352 1.22 -19.91 -12.66
N ASN A 353 0.97 -20.47 -11.49
CA ASN A 353 -0.34 -20.96 -11.09
C ASN A 353 -1.27 -19.79 -10.81
N VAL A 354 -2.30 -19.62 -11.63
CA VAL A 354 -3.40 -18.67 -11.43
C VAL A 354 -4.57 -19.42 -10.79
N GLY A 355 -4.90 -19.10 -9.55
CA GLY A 355 -5.92 -19.81 -8.79
C GLY A 355 -7.34 -19.49 -9.25
N GLU A 356 -8.09 -20.51 -9.72
CA GLU A 356 -9.41 -20.38 -10.36
C GLU A 356 -10.63 -20.35 -9.41
N ARG A 357 -10.45 -20.44 -8.09
CA ARG A 357 -11.57 -20.72 -7.17
C ARG A 357 -12.35 -19.50 -6.69
N CYS A 358 -11.86 -18.29 -6.92
CA CYS A 358 -12.59 -17.04 -6.67
C CYS A 358 -13.35 -16.56 -7.93
N ASN A 359 -13.86 -17.50 -8.69
CA ASN A 359 -14.65 -17.31 -9.89
C ASN A 359 -16.07 -17.85 -9.67
N VAL A 360 -17.08 -16.96 -9.72
CA VAL A 360 -18.49 -17.33 -9.47
C VAL A 360 -19.06 -18.28 -10.51
N ALA A 361 -18.58 -18.25 -11.74
CA ALA A 361 -18.98 -19.17 -12.80
C ALA A 361 -18.37 -20.57 -12.59
N GLY A 362 -17.16 -20.64 -12.07
CA GLY A 362 -16.40 -21.88 -11.88
C GLY A 362 -16.61 -22.57 -10.52
N SER A 363 -17.00 -21.82 -9.48
CA SER A 363 -17.09 -22.29 -8.10
C SER A 363 -18.47 -22.05 -7.48
N ARG A 364 -19.30 -23.12 -7.41
CA ARG A 364 -20.62 -23.02 -6.77
C ARG A 364 -20.57 -22.57 -5.32
N LYS A 365 -19.53 -22.96 -4.58
CA LYS A 365 -19.36 -22.54 -3.19
C LYS A 365 -19.11 -21.03 -3.13
N PHE A 366 -18.18 -20.52 -3.94
CA PHE A 366 -17.85 -19.12 -3.98
C PHE A 366 -19.08 -18.27 -4.40
N LEU A 367 -19.79 -18.67 -5.48
CA LEU A 367 -21.01 -18.00 -5.92
C LEU A 367 -22.04 -17.89 -4.79
N ARG A 368 -22.29 -18.98 -4.06
CA ARG A 368 -23.24 -18.98 -2.94
C ARG A 368 -22.82 -17.96 -1.88
N LEU A 369 -21.55 -17.95 -1.48
CA LEU A 369 -21.02 -17.06 -0.44
C LEU A 369 -21.14 -15.59 -0.85
N ILE A 370 -20.85 -15.26 -2.11
CA ILE A 370 -21.00 -13.89 -2.61
C ILE A 370 -22.49 -13.48 -2.62
N LYS A 371 -23.40 -14.35 -3.09
CA LYS A 371 -24.86 -14.08 -3.04
C LYS A 371 -25.38 -13.88 -1.63
N GLU A 372 -24.88 -14.62 -0.66
CA GLU A 372 -25.22 -14.52 0.76
C GLU A 372 -24.49 -13.37 1.47
N LYS A 373 -23.60 -12.63 0.77
CA LYS A 373 -22.70 -11.59 1.32
C LYS A 373 -21.82 -12.11 2.47
N ASN A 374 -21.55 -13.41 2.48
CA ASN A 374 -20.63 -14.04 3.42
C ASN A 374 -19.17 -13.91 2.93
N TYR A 375 -18.68 -12.69 2.92
CA TYR A 375 -17.33 -12.40 2.44
C TYR A 375 -16.25 -13.00 3.34
N GLU A 376 -16.51 -13.14 4.63
CA GLU A 376 -15.56 -13.73 5.56
C GLU A 376 -15.19 -15.17 5.18
N GLU A 377 -16.17 -15.99 4.84
CA GLU A 377 -15.92 -17.33 4.34
C GLU A 377 -15.38 -17.33 2.91
N ALA A 378 -15.83 -16.38 2.06
CA ALA A 378 -15.33 -16.26 0.69
C ALA A 378 -13.82 -15.96 0.64
N VAL A 379 -13.31 -15.11 1.53
CA VAL A 379 -11.88 -14.78 1.68
C VAL A 379 -11.06 -16.02 2.04
N THR A 380 -11.62 -16.98 2.81
CA THR A 380 -10.90 -18.23 3.13
C THR A 380 -10.55 -19.02 1.87
N ILE A 381 -11.38 -18.91 0.82
CA ILE A 381 -11.12 -19.58 -0.46
C ILE A 381 -9.90 -18.97 -1.14
N ALA A 382 -9.80 -17.65 -1.18
CA ALA A 382 -8.63 -16.95 -1.73
C ALA A 382 -7.36 -17.28 -0.94
N ARG A 383 -7.42 -17.20 0.40
CA ARG A 383 -6.30 -17.53 1.28
C ARG A 383 -5.82 -18.96 1.08
N LYS A 384 -6.75 -19.89 0.95
CA LYS A 384 -6.41 -21.29 0.69
C LYS A 384 -5.70 -21.49 -0.65
N GLN A 385 -6.11 -20.80 -1.70
CA GLN A 385 -5.44 -20.90 -2.99
C GLN A 385 -3.98 -20.43 -2.92
N VAL A 386 -3.72 -19.34 -2.24
CA VAL A 386 -2.35 -18.83 -2.03
C VAL A 386 -1.54 -19.82 -1.18
N ALA A 387 -2.13 -20.38 -0.14
CA ALA A 387 -1.49 -21.40 0.69
C ALA A 387 -1.21 -22.71 -0.07
N ASP A 388 -2.05 -23.06 -1.05
CA ASP A 388 -1.89 -24.24 -1.92
C ASP A 388 -0.93 -23.96 -3.11
N GLY A 389 -0.30 -22.74 -3.21
CA GLY A 389 0.73 -22.41 -4.18
C GLY A 389 0.27 -21.57 -5.37
N ALA A 390 -0.89 -20.90 -5.30
CA ALA A 390 -1.24 -19.89 -6.30
C ALA A 390 -0.30 -18.69 -6.20
N LEU A 391 0.28 -18.31 -7.34
CA LEU A 391 1.12 -17.14 -7.49
C LEU A 391 0.31 -15.90 -7.93
N VAL A 392 -0.89 -16.11 -8.45
CA VAL A 392 -1.87 -15.10 -8.85
C VAL A 392 -3.25 -15.62 -8.43
N VAL A 393 -4.16 -14.75 -8.02
CA VAL A 393 -5.55 -15.11 -7.70
C VAL A 393 -6.47 -14.50 -8.76
N ASP A 394 -7.17 -15.37 -9.51
CA ASP A 394 -8.22 -14.96 -10.44
C ASP A 394 -9.52 -14.64 -9.69
N VAL A 395 -10.12 -13.49 -9.98
CA VAL A 395 -11.36 -13.01 -9.38
C VAL A 395 -12.37 -12.69 -10.47
N ASN A 396 -13.48 -13.41 -10.48
CA ASN A 396 -14.60 -13.21 -11.40
C ASN A 396 -15.93 -13.16 -10.66
N MET A 397 -16.73 -12.13 -10.97
CA MET A 397 -18.05 -11.87 -10.36
C MET A 397 -19.19 -11.91 -11.39
N ASP A 398 -18.97 -12.47 -12.60
CA ASP A 398 -19.95 -12.51 -13.67
C ASP A 398 -21.06 -13.54 -13.41
N ASP A 399 -22.16 -13.10 -12.79
CA ASP A 399 -23.40 -13.84 -12.61
C ASP A 399 -24.59 -12.93 -12.88
N GLY A 400 -25.63 -13.45 -13.51
CA GLY A 400 -26.79 -12.65 -13.90
C GLY A 400 -27.64 -12.11 -12.74
N LEU A 401 -27.40 -12.59 -11.52
CA LEU A 401 -28.11 -12.18 -10.31
C LEU A 401 -27.26 -11.32 -9.36
N LEU A 402 -26.01 -11.01 -9.74
CA LEU A 402 -25.10 -10.16 -8.98
C LEU A 402 -24.95 -8.80 -9.66
N ASP A 403 -24.77 -7.76 -8.88
CA ASP A 403 -24.11 -6.55 -9.35
C ASP A 403 -22.60 -6.80 -9.40
N ALA A 404 -22.15 -7.32 -10.54
CA ALA A 404 -20.77 -7.77 -10.72
C ALA A 404 -19.75 -6.64 -10.49
N ARG A 405 -20.08 -5.38 -10.79
CA ARG A 405 -19.25 -4.21 -10.60
C ARG A 405 -19.03 -3.94 -9.10
N GLU A 406 -20.12 -3.90 -8.36
CA GLU A 406 -20.05 -3.67 -6.91
C GLU A 406 -19.42 -4.84 -6.17
N GLU A 407 -19.71 -6.09 -6.57
CA GLU A 407 -19.09 -7.27 -5.97
C GLU A 407 -17.59 -7.36 -6.23
N MET A 408 -17.14 -6.98 -7.43
CA MET A 408 -15.72 -6.92 -7.78
C MET A 408 -15.00 -5.92 -6.87
N ARG A 409 -15.51 -4.68 -6.74
CA ARG A 409 -14.95 -3.67 -5.83
C ARG A 409 -14.91 -4.16 -4.39
N THR A 410 -16.04 -4.65 -3.90
CA THR A 410 -16.17 -5.11 -2.51
C THR A 410 -15.17 -6.20 -2.20
N PHE A 411 -15.10 -7.24 -3.03
CA PHE A 411 -14.23 -8.38 -2.78
C PHE A 411 -12.74 -8.02 -2.92
N LEU A 412 -12.37 -7.25 -3.95
CA LEU A 412 -10.98 -6.79 -4.13
C LEU A 412 -10.53 -5.90 -2.97
N ASN A 413 -11.37 -5.00 -2.51
CA ASN A 413 -11.09 -4.16 -1.34
C ASN A 413 -10.90 -4.99 -0.06
N ILE A 414 -11.68 -6.05 0.12
CA ILE A 414 -11.55 -6.94 1.27
C ILE A 414 -10.21 -7.71 1.19
N ILE A 415 -9.90 -8.35 0.07
CA ILE A 415 -8.66 -9.13 -0.05
C ILE A 415 -7.40 -8.26 0.00
N ALA A 416 -7.48 -6.98 -0.42
CA ALA A 416 -6.39 -6.02 -0.24
C ALA A 416 -6.03 -5.78 1.24
N SER A 417 -6.99 -5.97 2.15
CA SER A 417 -6.80 -5.86 3.60
C SER A 417 -6.34 -7.19 4.25
N GLU A 418 -6.09 -8.23 3.44
CA GLU A 418 -5.66 -9.56 3.87
C GLU A 418 -4.22 -9.84 3.42
N PRO A 419 -3.19 -9.60 4.24
CA PRO A 419 -1.79 -9.68 3.81
C PRO A 419 -1.39 -11.03 3.23
N ASP A 420 -1.97 -12.13 3.73
CA ASP A 420 -1.70 -13.48 3.22
C ASP A 420 -2.15 -13.66 1.76
N ILE A 421 -3.14 -12.87 1.32
CA ILE A 421 -3.67 -12.87 -0.04
C ILE A 421 -3.05 -11.72 -0.83
N ALA A 422 -3.05 -10.53 -0.25
CA ALA A 422 -2.61 -9.30 -0.90
C ALA A 422 -1.12 -9.33 -1.33
N LYS A 423 -0.30 -10.23 -0.75
CA LYS A 423 1.10 -10.41 -1.15
C LYS A 423 1.25 -10.83 -2.62
N VAL A 424 0.30 -11.57 -3.18
CA VAL A 424 0.32 -12.00 -4.59
C VAL A 424 -0.51 -11.06 -5.47
N PRO A 425 -0.16 -10.90 -6.75
CA PRO A 425 -0.99 -10.16 -7.69
C PRO A 425 -2.35 -10.82 -7.92
N VAL A 426 -3.33 -10.02 -8.35
CA VAL A 426 -4.66 -10.50 -8.74
C VAL A 426 -4.83 -10.49 -10.24
N MET A 427 -5.69 -11.39 -10.75
CA MET A 427 -6.20 -11.34 -12.10
C MET A 427 -7.66 -10.91 -12.03
N ILE A 428 -8.00 -9.78 -12.67
CA ILE A 428 -9.35 -9.24 -12.73
C ILE A 428 -10.01 -9.86 -13.97
N ASP A 429 -10.97 -10.74 -13.76
CA ASP A 429 -11.63 -11.50 -14.80
C ASP A 429 -13.10 -11.08 -14.94
N SER A 430 -13.48 -10.58 -16.09
CA SER A 430 -14.87 -10.32 -16.45
C SER A 430 -15.06 -10.24 -17.96
N SER A 431 -16.27 -10.60 -18.41
CA SER A 431 -16.74 -10.36 -19.75
C SER A 431 -17.24 -8.93 -20.02
N LYS A 432 -17.34 -8.11 -18.95
CA LYS A 432 -17.87 -6.73 -18.97
C LYS A 432 -16.76 -5.75 -18.66
N TRP A 433 -16.56 -4.77 -19.53
CA TRP A 433 -15.47 -3.82 -19.39
C TRP A 433 -15.63 -2.88 -18.17
N ASP A 434 -16.84 -2.49 -17.83
CA ASP A 434 -17.13 -1.69 -16.65
C ASP A 434 -16.80 -2.41 -15.33
N VAL A 435 -16.90 -3.74 -15.30
CA VAL A 435 -16.48 -4.58 -14.16
C VAL A 435 -14.94 -4.64 -14.08
N ILE A 436 -14.26 -4.81 -15.24
CA ILE A 436 -12.80 -4.75 -15.33
C ILE A 436 -12.29 -3.40 -14.79
N THR A 437 -12.86 -2.29 -15.28
CA THR A 437 -12.46 -0.94 -14.84
C THR A 437 -12.67 -0.75 -13.35
N ALA A 438 -13.82 -1.18 -12.82
CA ALA A 438 -14.07 -1.11 -11.38
C ALA A 438 -13.05 -1.91 -10.54
N GLY A 439 -12.59 -3.04 -11.06
CA GLY A 439 -11.52 -3.81 -10.42
C GLY A 439 -10.16 -3.13 -10.49
N LEU A 440 -9.81 -2.55 -11.63
CA LEU A 440 -8.55 -1.81 -11.83
C LEU A 440 -8.43 -0.61 -10.88
N GLU A 441 -9.53 0.06 -10.59
CA GLU A 441 -9.61 1.19 -9.66
C GLU A 441 -9.39 0.80 -8.18
N CYS A 442 -9.32 -0.50 -7.86
CA CYS A 442 -9.15 -1.00 -6.49
C CYS A 442 -7.75 -1.59 -6.22
N VAL A 443 -6.91 -1.79 -7.25
CA VAL A 443 -5.67 -2.56 -7.10
C VAL A 443 -4.44 -1.68 -7.16
N GLN A 444 -3.72 -1.58 -6.04
CA GLN A 444 -2.48 -0.81 -5.96
C GLN A 444 -1.31 -1.46 -6.72
N GLY A 445 -1.24 -2.79 -6.73
CA GLY A 445 -0.20 -3.55 -7.43
C GLY A 445 -0.36 -3.59 -8.94
N LYS A 446 0.59 -4.25 -9.63
CA LYS A 446 0.47 -4.55 -11.06
C LYS A 446 -0.29 -5.86 -11.23
N CYS A 447 -1.55 -5.76 -11.57
CA CYS A 447 -2.47 -6.87 -11.78
C CYS A 447 -2.51 -7.34 -13.25
N ILE A 448 -3.28 -8.40 -13.51
CA ILE A 448 -3.57 -8.90 -14.85
C ILE A 448 -5.05 -8.66 -15.17
N VAL A 449 -5.36 -8.15 -16.36
CA VAL A 449 -6.73 -8.07 -16.87
C VAL A 449 -7.02 -9.33 -17.70
N ASN A 450 -8.11 -10.02 -17.42
CA ASN A 450 -8.63 -11.14 -18.17
C ASN A 450 -10.06 -10.82 -18.64
N SER A 451 -10.31 -10.46 -19.90
CA SER A 451 -9.40 -10.39 -21.03
C SER A 451 -9.86 -9.33 -22.06
N ILE A 452 -9.01 -9.09 -23.03
CA ILE A 452 -9.40 -8.35 -24.24
C ILE A 452 -9.35 -9.28 -25.47
N SER A 453 -10.09 -8.92 -26.53
CA SER A 453 -10.08 -9.69 -27.78
C SER A 453 -10.53 -8.81 -28.95
N LEU A 454 -10.27 -9.29 -30.17
CA LEU A 454 -10.72 -8.64 -31.42
C LEU A 454 -12.18 -8.97 -31.77
N LYS A 455 -12.93 -9.62 -30.90
CA LYS A 455 -14.32 -10.03 -31.10
C LYS A 455 -15.23 -8.86 -31.48
N GLU A 456 -15.07 -7.72 -30.84
CA GLU A 456 -15.86 -6.51 -31.06
C GLU A 456 -15.18 -5.52 -32.04
N GLY A 457 -14.12 -5.97 -32.69
CA GLY A 457 -13.37 -5.20 -33.67
C GLY A 457 -12.16 -4.48 -33.10
N GLU A 458 -11.37 -3.91 -34.00
CA GLU A 458 -10.07 -3.32 -33.70
C GLU A 458 -10.18 -2.06 -32.82
N GLU A 459 -11.18 -1.20 -33.04
CA GLU A 459 -11.31 0.05 -32.28
C GLU A 459 -11.56 -0.19 -30.79
N VAL A 460 -12.47 -1.11 -30.45
CA VAL A 460 -12.77 -1.51 -29.07
C VAL A 460 -11.55 -2.17 -28.44
N PHE A 461 -10.89 -3.07 -29.16
CA PHE A 461 -9.67 -3.72 -28.73
C PHE A 461 -8.56 -2.74 -28.34
N LEU A 462 -8.31 -1.74 -29.20
CA LEU A 462 -7.32 -0.70 -28.96
C LEU A 462 -7.71 0.23 -27.78
N SER A 463 -9.00 0.51 -27.63
CA SER A 463 -9.51 1.30 -26.49
C SER A 463 -9.25 0.58 -25.18
N HIS A 464 -9.66 -0.68 -25.08
CA HIS A 464 -9.44 -1.50 -23.88
C HIS A 464 -7.94 -1.67 -23.56
N ALA A 465 -7.10 -1.85 -24.59
CA ALA A 465 -5.66 -1.94 -24.40
C ALA A 465 -5.05 -0.64 -23.84
N ARG A 466 -5.54 0.53 -24.26
CA ARG A 466 -5.12 1.82 -23.69
C ARG A 466 -5.55 1.97 -22.23
N ASP A 467 -6.76 1.52 -21.89
CA ASP A 467 -7.23 1.54 -20.51
C ASP A 467 -6.37 0.62 -19.63
N VAL A 468 -6.02 -0.58 -20.10
CA VAL A 468 -5.10 -1.48 -19.39
C VAL A 468 -3.77 -0.80 -19.08
N MET A 469 -3.19 -0.12 -20.09
CA MET A 469 -1.93 0.64 -19.90
C MET A 469 -2.11 1.83 -18.95
N ARG A 470 -3.24 2.52 -19.03
CA ARG A 470 -3.58 3.63 -18.14
C ARG A 470 -3.54 3.22 -16.67
N TYR A 471 -4.03 2.05 -16.34
CA TYR A 471 -4.00 1.51 -14.97
C TYR A 471 -2.72 0.70 -14.64
N GLY A 472 -1.79 0.60 -15.59
CA GLY A 472 -0.50 -0.07 -15.39
C GLY A 472 -0.58 -1.59 -15.26
N ALA A 473 -1.60 -2.22 -15.81
CA ALA A 473 -1.82 -3.66 -15.74
C ALA A 473 -1.18 -4.44 -16.91
N ALA A 474 -0.99 -5.74 -16.72
CA ALA A 474 -0.78 -6.70 -17.80
C ALA A 474 -2.13 -7.22 -18.32
N VAL A 475 -2.13 -7.89 -19.46
CA VAL A 475 -3.39 -8.29 -20.13
C VAL A 475 -3.35 -9.66 -20.74
N VAL A 476 -4.41 -10.43 -20.52
CA VAL A 476 -4.71 -11.65 -21.29
C VAL A 476 -5.41 -11.26 -22.59
N VAL A 477 -4.90 -11.75 -23.71
CA VAL A 477 -5.43 -11.55 -25.04
C VAL A 477 -5.97 -12.87 -25.56
N MET A 478 -7.28 -12.99 -25.64
CA MET A 478 -7.90 -14.20 -26.15
C MET A 478 -7.84 -14.26 -27.67
N CYS A 479 -7.59 -15.45 -28.22
CA CYS A 479 -7.62 -15.69 -29.66
C CYS A 479 -9.08 -15.77 -30.18
N PHE A 480 -9.76 -14.63 -30.10
CA PHE A 480 -11.07 -14.35 -30.70
C PHE A 480 -10.97 -13.17 -31.64
N ASP A 481 -11.62 -13.22 -32.76
CA ASP A 481 -11.81 -12.07 -33.62
C ASP A 481 -13.29 -11.92 -34.06
N GLU A 482 -13.54 -11.06 -35.02
CA GLU A 482 -14.86 -10.76 -35.59
C GLU A 482 -15.55 -11.99 -36.19
N LYS A 483 -14.79 -13.05 -36.53
CA LYS A 483 -15.29 -14.32 -37.05
C LYS A 483 -15.58 -15.34 -35.95
N GLY A 484 -15.25 -15.02 -34.69
CA GLY A 484 -15.46 -15.87 -33.54
C GLY A 484 -14.17 -16.46 -32.94
N GLN A 485 -14.36 -17.47 -32.11
CA GLN A 485 -13.30 -18.17 -31.36
C GLN A 485 -12.41 -18.97 -32.33
N ALA A 486 -11.09 -18.87 -32.13
CA ALA A 486 -10.15 -19.71 -32.85
C ALA A 486 -10.16 -21.15 -32.29
N THR A 487 -10.45 -22.10 -33.19
CA THR A 487 -10.43 -23.53 -32.83
C THR A 487 -9.26 -24.26 -33.46
N THR A 488 -8.76 -23.82 -34.61
CA THR A 488 -7.64 -24.43 -35.34
C THR A 488 -6.32 -23.70 -35.04
N TYR A 489 -5.22 -24.40 -35.25
CA TYR A 489 -3.87 -23.87 -35.16
C TYR A 489 -3.68 -22.58 -35.98
N GLU A 490 -4.07 -22.62 -37.24
CA GLU A 490 -3.88 -21.51 -38.19
C GLU A 490 -4.61 -20.24 -37.71
N ARG A 491 -5.85 -20.40 -37.22
CA ARG A 491 -6.63 -19.27 -36.70
C ARG A 491 -6.03 -18.68 -35.44
N ARG A 492 -5.52 -19.54 -34.53
CA ARG A 492 -4.88 -19.10 -33.28
C ARG A 492 -3.66 -18.24 -33.57
N ILE A 493 -2.77 -18.66 -34.48
CA ILE A 493 -1.56 -17.90 -34.78
C ILE A 493 -1.85 -16.63 -35.62
N GLU A 494 -2.86 -16.67 -36.52
CA GLU A 494 -3.31 -15.48 -37.24
C GLU A 494 -3.77 -14.36 -36.33
N ILE A 495 -4.68 -14.71 -35.40
CA ILE A 495 -5.25 -13.75 -34.44
C ILE A 495 -4.18 -13.25 -33.45
N ALA A 496 -3.36 -14.15 -32.89
CA ALA A 496 -2.27 -13.77 -31.98
C ALA A 496 -1.29 -12.81 -32.65
N GLY A 497 -0.85 -13.10 -33.87
CA GLY A 497 0.05 -12.24 -34.62
C GLY A 497 -0.56 -10.88 -34.97
N ARG A 498 -1.87 -10.82 -35.30
CA ARG A 498 -2.59 -9.56 -35.56
C ARG A 498 -2.69 -8.74 -34.26
N ALA A 499 -3.14 -9.34 -33.16
CA ALA A 499 -3.30 -8.67 -31.87
C ALA A 499 -1.95 -8.15 -31.34
N TYR A 500 -0.89 -8.96 -31.45
CA TYR A 500 0.45 -8.55 -31.02
C TYR A 500 0.93 -7.27 -31.73
N ARG A 501 0.80 -7.22 -33.07
CA ARG A 501 1.18 -6.00 -33.80
C ARG A 501 0.35 -4.80 -33.41
N LEU A 502 -0.96 -4.96 -33.23
CA LEU A 502 -1.82 -3.86 -32.77
C LEU A 502 -1.41 -3.32 -31.41
N LEU A 503 -1.11 -4.20 -30.46
CA LEU A 503 -0.71 -3.81 -29.12
C LEU A 503 0.66 -3.15 -29.08
N THR A 504 1.65 -3.73 -29.78
CA THR A 504 3.02 -3.23 -29.71
C THR A 504 3.26 -2.01 -30.60
N GLU A 505 2.67 -1.99 -31.82
CA GLU A 505 2.93 -0.93 -32.81
C GLU A 505 1.95 0.26 -32.69
N LYS A 506 0.64 0.01 -32.43
CA LYS A 506 -0.36 1.08 -32.35
C LYS A 506 -0.58 1.61 -30.94
N VAL A 507 -0.49 0.76 -29.93
CA VAL A 507 -0.70 1.14 -28.54
C VAL A 507 0.62 1.41 -27.81
N GLY A 508 1.71 0.74 -28.22
CA GLY A 508 3.01 0.85 -27.59
C GLY A 508 3.12 0.03 -26.30
N MET A 509 2.28 -1.01 -26.15
CA MET A 509 2.31 -1.89 -25.00
C MET A 509 3.62 -2.69 -24.96
N ASN A 510 4.20 -2.82 -23.75
CA ASN A 510 5.36 -3.66 -23.57
C ASN A 510 5.00 -5.12 -23.87
N PRO A 511 5.72 -5.79 -24.78
CA PRO A 511 5.47 -7.21 -25.09
C PRO A 511 5.45 -8.13 -23.86
N LEU A 512 6.22 -7.81 -22.81
CA LEU A 512 6.24 -8.58 -21.57
C LEU A 512 4.93 -8.49 -20.77
N ASP A 513 4.06 -7.52 -21.05
CA ASP A 513 2.76 -7.36 -20.40
C ASP A 513 1.62 -8.05 -21.16
N ILE A 514 1.92 -8.75 -22.25
CA ILE A 514 0.96 -9.44 -23.10
C ILE A 514 0.96 -10.94 -22.80
N ILE A 515 -0.20 -11.49 -22.46
CA ILE A 515 -0.40 -12.92 -22.20
C ILE A 515 -1.43 -13.43 -23.20
N PHE A 516 -1.06 -14.31 -24.14
CA PHE A 516 -2.03 -14.90 -25.06
C PHE A 516 -2.76 -16.07 -24.44
N ASP A 517 -4.08 -16.15 -24.63
CA ASP A 517 -4.87 -17.36 -24.42
C ASP A 517 -5.33 -17.91 -25.81
N PRO A 518 -4.66 -18.95 -26.31
CA PRO A 518 -5.03 -19.62 -27.55
C PRO A 518 -6.34 -20.41 -27.48
N ASN A 519 -7.10 -20.33 -26.42
CA ASN A 519 -8.34 -21.04 -26.09
C ASN A 519 -8.13 -22.54 -25.82
N VAL A 520 -8.16 -22.90 -24.53
CA VAL A 520 -8.26 -24.30 -24.13
C VAL A 520 -9.71 -24.77 -24.29
N LEU A 521 -9.91 -25.75 -25.18
CA LEU A 521 -11.21 -26.27 -25.53
C LEU A 521 -11.34 -27.75 -25.09
N ALA A 522 -12.59 -28.19 -24.87
CA ALA A 522 -12.86 -29.56 -24.44
C ALA A 522 -12.49 -30.58 -25.53
N ILE A 523 -11.81 -31.64 -25.09
CA ILE A 523 -11.47 -32.79 -25.94
C ILE A 523 -12.22 -34.03 -25.49
N ALA A 524 -12.11 -35.12 -26.24
CA ALA A 524 -12.79 -36.40 -25.97
C ALA A 524 -14.32 -36.24 -25.78
N THR A 525 -14.94 -35.45 -26.62
CA THR A 525 -16.37 -35.15 -26.58
C THR A 525 -17.20 -36.12 -27.43
N GLY A 526 -16.54 -37.01 -28.15
CA GLY A 526 -17.17 -37.89 -29.16
C GLY A 526 -17.36 -37.22 -30.52
N MET A 527 -16.88 -35.98 -30.73
CA MET A 527 -16.88 -35.29 -32.00
C MET A 527 -15.45 -35.20 -32.54
N GLU A 528 -15.22 -35.78 -33.74
CA GLU A 528 -13.89 -35.88 -34.37
C GLU A 528 -13.19 -34.49 -34.53
N GLU A 529 -13.97 -33.43 -34.76
CA GLU A 529 -13.47 -32.06 -34.90
C GLU A 529 -12.83 -31.53 -33.61
N HIS A 530 -13.16 -32.09 -32.43
CA HIS A 530 -12.63 -31.66 -31.14
C HIS A 530 -11.32 -32.38 -30.74
N ASP A 531 -10.98 -33.48 -31.43
CA ASP A 531 -9.88 -34.33 -31.01
C ASP A 531 -8.51 -33.63 -31.08
N ASN A 532 -8.40 -32.64 -31.99
CA ASN A 532 -7.15 -31.91 -32.23
C ASN A 532 -6.98 -30.62 -31.40
N TYR A 533 -7.97 -30.20 -30.64
CA TYR A 533 -7.96 -28.91 -29.97
C TYR A 533 -6.79 -28.72 -29.01
N ALA A 534 -6.39 -29.76 -28.26
CA ALA A 534 -5.25 -29.70 -27.36
C ALA A 534 -3.93 -29.66 -28.13
N VAL A 535 -3.79 -30.42 -29.19
CA VAL A 535 -2.61 -30.42 -30.10
C VAL A 535 -2.43 -29.04 -30.73
N ASP A 536 -3.50 -28.47 -31.24
CA ASP A 536 -3.48 -27.15 -31.88
C ASP A 536 -3.15 -26.03 -30.87
N PHE A 537 -3.59 -26.16 -29.61
CA PHE A 537 -3.16 -25.26 -28.55
C PHE A 537 -1.66 -25.35 -28.28
N ILE A 538 -1.13 -26.56 -28.10
CA ILE A 538 0.29 -26.81 -27.84
C ILE A 538 1.17 -26.31 -28.98
N ARG A 539 0.76 -26.51 -30.25
CA ARG A 539 1.46 -26.01 -31.44
C ARG A 539 1.40 -24.48 -31.53
N ALA A 540 0.23 -23.88 -31.24
CA ALA A 540 0.08 -22.42 -31.22
C ALA A 540 0.95 -21.78 -30.13
N THR A 541 1.04 -22.43 -28.96
CA THR A 541 1.95 -22.02 -27.86
C THR A 541 3.39 -21.94 -28.35
N GLU A 542 3.90 -23.00 -28.98
CA GLU A 542 5.26 -23.03 -29.54
C GLU A 542 5.49 -21.92 -30.57
N TRP A 543 4.54 -21.72 -31.48
CA TRP A 543 4.62 -20.69 -32.51
C TRP A 543 4.65 -19.27 -31.90
N ILE A 544 3.76 -18.99 -30.91
CA ILE A 544 3.70 -17.69 -30.23
C ILE A 544 5.04 -17.39 -29.59
N LYS A 545 5.61 -18.34 -28.84
CA LYS A 545 6.91 -18.16 -28.19
C LYS A 545 8.07 -17.88 -29.16
N GLN A 546 8.03 -18.47 -30.33
CA GLN A 546 9.07 -18.31 -31.37
C GLN A 546 8.91 -17.02 -32.17
N ASN A 547 7.67 -16.54 -32.38
CA ASN A 547 7.38 -15.46 -33.33
C ASN A 547 6.91 -14.14 -32.68
N LEU A 548 6.46 -14.18 -31.43
CA LEU A 548 5.98 -13.01 -30.71
C LEU A 548 6.85 -12.78 -29.45
N PRO A 549 8.03 -12.19 -29.62
CA PRO A 549 9.02 -12.09 -28.56
C PRO A 549 8.49 -11.31 -27.36
N GLY A 550 8.72 -11.82 -26.15
CA GLY A 550 8.29 -11.23 -24.88
C GLY A 550 6.90 -11.67 -24.45
N ALA A 551 6.05 -12.15 -25.36
CA ALA A 551 4.69 -12.58 -24.99
C ALA A 551 4.67 -13.86 -24.16
N HIS A 552 3.72 -13.91 -23.23
CA HIS A 552 3.42 -15.04 -22.37
C HIS A 552 2.20 -15.82 -22.89
N ILE A 553 1.97 -17.03 -22.36
CA ILE A 553 0.83 -17.86 -22.75
C ILE A 553 0.11 -18.37 -21.50
N SER A 554 -1.20 -18.20 -21.48
CA SER A 554 -2.11 -18.69 -20.47
C SER A 554 -3.22 -19.55 -21.07
N GLY A 555 -4.03 -20.15 -20.21
CA GLY A 555 -5.25 -20.82 -20.60
C GLY A 555 -6.04 -21.35 -19.41
N GLY A 556 -7.35 -21.40 -19.57
CA GLY A 556 -8.28 -21.99 -18.61
C GLY A 556 -8.24 -23.52 -18.66
N VAL A 557 -7.29 -24.15 -17.97
CA VAL A 557 -6.97 -25.58 -18.10
C VAL A 557 -8.16 -26.49 -17.78
N SER A 558 -9.03 -26.06 -16.86
CA SER A 558 -10.24 -26.82 -16.49
C SER A 558 -11.21 -27.05 -17.63
N ASN A 559 -11.15 -26.26 -18.72
CA ASN A 559 -12.00 -26.42 -19.90
C ASN A 559 -11.68 -27.69 -20.67
N LEU A 560 -10.40 -28.12 -20.70
CA LEU A 560 -9.94 -29.30 -21.44
C LEU A 560 -10.77 -30.56 -21.15
N SER A 561 -11.08 -30.75 -19.87
CA SER A 561 -11.71 -31.96 -19.36
C SER A 561 -13.21 -31.80 -19.09
N PHE A 562 -13.86 -30.85 -19.75
CA PHE A 562 -15.28 -30.58 -19.54
C PHE A 562 -16.17 -31.80 -19.79
N SER A 563 -15.81 -32.64 -20.75
CA SER A 563 -16.50 -33.92 -21.09
C SER A 563 -16.50 -34.93 -19.92
N PHE A 564 -15.54 -34.82 -18.97
CA PHE A 564 -15.43 -35.72 -17.81
C PHE A 564 -15.89 -35.08 -16.49
N ARG A 565 -16.83 -34.15 -16.55
CA ARG A 565 -17.41 -33.57 -15.30
C ARG A 565 -17.99 -34.67 -14.43
N GLY A 566 -17.57 -34.72 -13.14
CA GLY A 566 -17.97 -35.74 -12.17
C GLY A 566 -16.89 -36.80 -11.88
N ASN A 567 -15.85 -36.89 -12.72
CA ASN A 567 -14.69 -37.75 -12.44
C ASN A 567 -13.43 -36.88 -12.19
N ASN A 568 -13.20 -36.49 -10.97
CA ASN A 568 -12.12 -35.55 -10.62
C ASN A 568 -10.72 -36.07 -10.95
N TYR A 569 -10.49 -37.39 -10.73
CA TYR A 569 -9.18 -37.96 -11.01
C TYR A 569 -8.83 -37.93 -12.51
N ILE A 570 -9.75 -38.36 -13.36
CA ILE A 570 -9.53 -38.31 -14.83
C ILE A 570 -9.29 -36.85 -15.29
N ARG A 571 -10.06 -35.91 -14.76
CA ARG A 571 -9.88 -34.48 -15.07
C ARG A 571 -8.51 -34.00 -14.68
N GLU A 572 -8.08 -34.25 -13.46
CA GLU A 572 -6.76 -33.83 -12.94
C GLU A 572 -5.64 -34.53 -13.74
N ALA A 573 -5.79 -35.80 -14.09
CA ALA A 573 -4.81 -36.51 -14.89
C ALA A 573 -4.72 -35.96 -16.33
N MET A 574 -5.85 -35.62 -16.98
CA MET A 574 -5.87 -34.91 -18.27
C MET A 574 -5.15 -33.56 -18.19
N HIS A 575 -5.41 -32.79 -17.13
CA HIS A 575 -4.74 -31.52 -16.92
C HIS A 575 -3.23 -31.70 -16.74
N ALA A 576 -2.79 -32.69 -15.99
CA ALA A 576 -1.37 -32.97 -15.76
C ALA A 576 -0.65 -33.33 -17.08
N VAL A 577 -1.27 -34.18 -17.92
CA VAL A 577 -0.70 -34.54 -19.23
C VAL A 577 -0.66 -33.32 -20.17
N PHE A 578 -1.75 -32.57 -20.26
CA PHE A 578 -1.80 -31.36 -21.11
C PHE A 578 -0.73 -30.31 -20.66
N LEU A 579 -0.68 -29.99 -19.40
CA LEU A 579 0.28 -29.02 -18.86
C LEU A 579 1.73 -29.49 -19.08
N TYR A 580 2.01 -30.79 -18.88
CA TYR A 580 3.34 -31.32 -19.16
C TYR A 580 3.82 -31.00 -20.56
N HIS A 581 3.00 -31.22 -21.57
CA HIS A 581 3.36 -30.96 -22.98
C HIS A 581 3.31 -29.45 -23.33
N ALA A 582 2.32 -28.71 -22.83
CA ALA A 582 2.17 -27.30 -23.10
C ALA A 582 3.30 -26.44 -22.47
N ILE A 583 3.71 -26.75 -21.24
CA ILE A 583 4.82 -26.07 -20.54
C ILE A 583 6.14 -26.30 -21.30
N GLN A 584 6.39 -27.51 -21.81
CA GLN A 584 7.59 -27.79 -22.64
C GLN A 584 7.62 -26.96 -23.92
N LYS A 585 6.47 -26.53 -24.43
CA LYS A 585 6.33 -25.68 -25.61
C LYS A 585 6.27 -24.18 -25.27
N GLY A 586 6.35 -23.84 -23.97
CA GLY A 586 6.49 -22.47 -23.48
C GLY A 586 5.24 -21.86 -22.86
N MET A 587 4.21 -22.65 -22.54
CA MET A 587 3.11 -22.17 -21.69
C MET A 587 3.65 -21.87 -20.30
N ASP A 588 3.50 -20.63 -19.85
CA ASP A 588 4.10 -20.12 -18.60
C ASP A 588 3.08 -19.64 -17.58
N PHE A 589 1.81 -19.50 -17.96
CA PHE A 589 0.67 -19.23 -17.06
C PHE A 589 -0.41 -20.30 -17.24
N GLY A 590 -1.19 -20.54 -16.19
CA GLY A 590 -2.37 -21.38 -16.29
C GLY A 590 -3.38 -21.09 -15.20
N ILE A 591 -4.65 -20.89 -15.60
CA ILE A 591 -5.77 -20.78 -14.67
C ILE A 591 -6.16 -22.20 -14.27
N VAL A 592 -5.79 -22.55 -13.04
CA VAL A 592 -5.83 -23.93 -12.52
C VAL A 592 -6.36 -23.97 -11.09
N ASN A 593 -6.69 -25.18 -10.62
CA ASN A 593 -6.93 -25.43 -9.22
C ASN A 593 -5.57 -25.70 -8.51
N PRO A 594 -5.06 -24.80 -7.67
CA PRO A 594 -3.76 -25.00 -7.01
C PRO A 594 -3.72 -26.21 -6.09
N ALA A 595 -4.88 -26.67 -5.61
CA ALA A 595 -5.00 -27.83 -4.71
C ALA A 595 -4.91 -29.18 -5.45
N THR A 596 -4.72 -29.20 -6.77
CA THR A 596 -4.56 -30.43 -7.57
C THR A 596 -3.34 -31.22 -7.11
N LYS A 597 -3.52 -32.52 -6.91
CA LYS A 597 -2.47 -33.42 -6.38
C LYS A 597 -1.90 -34.37 -7.42
N VAL A 598 -2.52 -34.50 -8.57
CA VAL A 598 -2.08 -35.42 -9.64
C VAL A 598 -0.96 -34.76 -10.44
N ALA A 599 0.26 -35.28 -10.30
CA ALA A 599 1.37 -34.90 -11.15
C ALA A 599 1.54 -35.92 -12.30
N TYR A 600 2.08 -35.46 -13.42
CA TYR A 600 2.31 -36.30 -14.63
C TYR A 600 3.07 -37.58 -14.29
N GLY A 601 4.11 -37.52 -13.47
CA GLY A 601 4.94 -38.64 -13.06
C GLY A 601 4.26 -39.62 -12.09
N ASP A 602 3.13 -39.26 -11.48
CA ASP A 602 2.38 -40.10 -10.54
C ASP A 602 1.28 -40.92 -11.22
N ILE A 603 1.04 -40.66 -12.53
CA ILE A 603 0.02 -41.37 -13.28
C ILE A 603 0.53 -42.77 -13.65
N PRO A 604 -0.20 -43.85 -13.35
CA PRO A 604 0.19 -45.19 -13.77
C PRO A 604 0.42 -45.30 -15.28
N ALA A 605 1.45 -46.04 -15.69
CA ALA A 605 1.93 -46.03 -17.07
C ALA A 605 0.86 -46.47 -18.10
N ASP A 606 -0.01 -47.44 -17.74
CA ASP A 606 -1.14 -47.90 -18.56
C ASP A 606 -2.21 -46.81 -18.74
N GLN A 607 -2.47 -46.03 -17.72
CA GLN A 607 -3.39 -44.88 -17.77
C GLN A 607 -2.78 -43.71 -18.50
N LEU A 608 -1.48 -43.48 -18.28
CA LEU A 608 -0.74 -42.38 -18.91
C LEU A 608 -0.74 -42.55 -20.43
N GLU A 609 -0.54 -43.77 -20.95
CA GLU A 609 -0.61 -44.07 -22.39
C GLU A 609 -1.96 -43.63 -22.98
N ILE A 610 -3.08 -43.99 -22.32
CA ILE A 610 -4.43 -43.66 -22.79
C ILE A 610 -4.64 -42.13 -22.77
N LEU A 611 -4.22 -41.47 -21.67
CA LEU A 611 -4.36 -40.03 -21.50
C LEU A 611 -3.53 -39.25 -22.54
N GLU A 612 -2.30 -39.71 -22.83
CA GLU A 612 -1.48 -39.11 -23.87
C GLU A 612 -2.06 -39.35 -25.28
N ASP A 613 -2.59 -40.55 -25.54
CA ASP A 613 -3.25 -40.83 -26.80
C ASP A 613 -4.43 -39.87 -27.06
N VAL A 614 -5.18 -39.51 -26.02
CA VAL A 614 -6.29 -38.55 -26.10
C VAL A 614 -5.78 -37.11 -26.21
N VAL A 615 -4.90 -36.66 -25.35
CA VAL A 615 -4.44 -35.25 -25.31
C VAL A 615 -3.63 -34.89 -26.58
N LEU A 616 -2.88 -35.85 -27.09
CA LEU A 616 -2.05 -35.67 -28.29
C LEU A 616 -2.67 -36.22 -29.55
N ASN A 617 -3.91 -36.67 -29.50
CA ASN A 617 -4.66 -37.23 -30.62
C ASN A 617 -3.85 -38.27 -31.43
N ARG A 618 -3.28 -39.27 -30.72
CA ARG A 618 -2.39 -40.27 -31.33
C ARG A 618 -3.15 -41.46 -31.95
N LYS A 619 -4.33 -41.78 -31.41
CA LYS A 619 -5.15 -42.94 -31.85
C LYS A 619 -6.63 -42.53 -31.97
N ALA A 620 -7.28 -43.01 -33.00
CA ALA A 620 -8.69 -42.70 -33.28
C ALA A 620 -9.67 -43.19 -32.20
N ASP A 621 -9.34 -44.27 -31.53
CA ASP A 621 -10.13 -44.91 -30.44
C ASP A 621 -9.78 -44.36 -29.03
N ALA A 622 -8.91 -43.37 -28.94
CA ALA A 622 -8.39 -42.91 -27.66
C ALA A 622 -9.48 -42.37 -26.73
N ALA A 623 -10.45 -41.64 -27.26
CA ALA A 623 -11.57 -41.10 -26.47
C ALA A 623 -12.46 -42.24 -25.90
N GLU A 624 -12.73 -43.29 -26.64
CA GLU A 624 -13.49 -44.42 -26.17
C GLU A 624 -12.77 -45.18 -25.07
N ARG A 625 -11.47 -45.42 -25.25
CA ARG A 625 -10.60 -46.04 -24.19
C ARG A 625 -10.54 -45.21 -22.91
N LEU A 626 -10.53 -43.86 -23.01
CA LEU A 626 -10.56 -43.01 -21.84
C LEU A 626 -11.92 -43.06 -21.13
N ILE A 627 -13.02 -43.16 -21.83
CA ILE A 627 -14.36 -43.32 -21.25
C ILE A 627 -14.42 -44.66 -20.49
N GLU A 628 -13.92 -45.75 -21.06
CA GLU A 628 -13.86 -47.06 -20.39
C GLU A 628 -13.00 -47.00 -19.14
N LEU A 629 -11.85 -46.36 -19.19
CA LEU A 629 -10.98 -46.13 -18.03
C LEU A 629 -11.68 -45.29 -16.96
N ALA A 630 -12.41 -44.25 -17.33
CA ALA A 630 -13.16 -43.41 -16.42
C ALA A 630 -14.24 -44.17 -15.67
N ASP A 631 -14.95 -45.07 -16.35
CA ASP A 631 -15.97 -45.97 -15.76
C ASP A 631 -15.35 -46.98 -14.81
N GLN A 632 -14.23 -47.60 -15.16
CA GLN A 632 -13.50 -48.52 -14.28
C GLN A 632 -13.04 -47.84 -12.99
N ILE A 633 -12.45 -46.65 -13.09
CA ILE A 633 -11.99 -45.88 -11.94
C ILE A 633 -13.17 -45.45 -11.05
N LYS A 634 -14.28 -45.04 -11.65
CA LYS A 634 -15.50 -44.72 -10.90
C LYS A 634 -16.03 -45.90 -10.11
N GLN A 635 -16.12 -47.11 -10.76
CA GLN A 635 -16.52 -48.35 -10.10
C GLN A 635 -15.58 -48.72 -8.94
N GLN A 636 -14.26 -48.57 -9.14
CA GLN A 636 -13.27 -48.81 -8.09
C GLN A 636 -13.43 -47.85 -6.90
N GLN A 637 -13.67 -46.58 -7.17
CA GLN A 637 -13.90 -45.58 -6.13
C GLN A 637 -15.21 -45.80 -5.35
N GLU A 638 -16.28 -46.24 -6.05
CA GLU A 638 -17.54 -46.58 -5.43
C GLU A 638 -17.41 -47.85 -4.60
N ALA A 639 -16.69 -48.87 -5.07
CA ALA A 639 -16.39 -50.08 -4.32
C ALA A 639 -15.57 -49.80 -3.05
N LEU A 640 -14.58 -48.90 -3.13
CA LEU A 640 -13.80 -48.45 -1.98
C LEU A 640 -14.66 -47.68 -0.97
N LYS A 641 -15.56 -46.82 -1.45
CA LYS A 641 -16.51 -46.09 -0.57
C LYS A 641 -17.50 -47.03 0.11
N ASN A 642 -18.00 -48.03 -0.63
CA ASN A 642 -18.92 -49.03 -0.11
C ASN A 642 -18.20 -50.04 0.82
N GLY A 643 -16.95 -50.40 0.56
CA GLY A 643 -16.09 -51.20 1.43
C GLY A 643 -15.68 -50.50 2.70
N ALA A 644 -15.48 -49.19 2.66
CA ALA A 644 -15.19 -48.33 3.82
C ALA A 644 -16.42 -48.13 4.72
N ALA A 645 -17.64 -48.28 4.18
CA ALA A 645 -18.86 -48.25 4.98
C ALA A 645 -19.05 -49.53 5.86
N ALA A 646 -18.32 -50.62 5.55
CA ALA A 646 -18.32 -51.84 6.35
C ALA A 646 -17.19 -51.92 7.40
N GLY A 647 -16.24 -51.02 7.37
CA GLY A 647 -15.16 -50.86 8.35
C GLY A 647 -14.99 -49.40 8.68
N GLY A 648 -15.24 -49.05 9.90
CA GLY A 648 -15.36 -47.73 10.51
C GLY A 648 -14.65 -46.61 9.79
N ALA A 649 -15.40 -45.58 9.50
CA ALA A 649 -14.98 -44.35 8.81
C ALA A 649 -13.76 -43.72 9.47
N ALA A 650 -12.59 -43.86 8.85
CA ALA A 650 -11.53 -42.87 8.98
C ALA A 650 -11.90 -41.73 8.04
N ALA A 651 -12.61 -40.74 8.56
CA ALA A 651 -12.72 -39.44 7.94
C ALA A 651 -11.29 -38.96 7.61
N VAL A 652 -11.02 -38.62 6.36
CA VAL A 652 -9.85 -37.84 5.99
C VAL A 652 -10.06 -36.51 6.68
N SER A 653 -9.58 -36.38 7.91
CA SER A 653 -9.53 -35.11 8.62
C SER A 653 -8.61 -34.19 7.81
N LYS A 654 -9.12 -33.06 7.41
CA LYS A 654 -8.28 -31.91 7.03
C LYS A 654 -7.16 -31.86 8.06
N ALA A 655 -5.91 -31.97 7.64
CA ALA A 655 -4.78 -31.79 8.54
C ALA A 655 -4.93 -30.40 9.17
N GLN A 656 -5.33 -30.35 10.42
CA GLN A 656 -5.40 -29.07 11.14
C GLN A 656 -3.98 -28.51 11.26
N PRO A 657 -3.81 -27.18 11.17
CA PRO A 657 -2.53 -26.54 11.39
C PRO A 657 -1.91 -27.01 12.73
N GLU A 658 -0.59 -27.16 12.79
CA GLU A 658 0.10 -27.70 13.98
C GLU A 658 -0.28 -26.98 15.28
N TRP A 659 -0.46 -25.65 15.22
CA TRP A 659 -0.83 -24.83 16.37
C TRP A 659 -2.24 -25.17 16.93
N ARG A 660 -3.08 -25.83 16.17
CA ARG A 660 -4.40 -26.29 16.64
C ARG A 660 -4.30 -27.42 17.67
N LYS A 661 -3.13 -28.04 17.84
CA LYS A 661 -2.87 -29.07 18.83
C LYS A 661 -2.49 -28.52 20.20
N GLU A 662 -2.24 -27.22 20.30
CA GLU A 662 -1.90 -26.53 21.54
C GLU A 662 -3.13 -26.35 22.43
N ASP A 663 -2.93 -25.96 23.67
CA ASP A 663 -4.03 -25.62 24.60
C ASP A 663 -4.83 -24.42 24.11
N VAL A 664 -6.05 -24.27 24.61
CA VAL A 664 -6.98 -23.24 24.12
C VAL A 664 -6.45 -21.81 24.31
N ALA A 665 -5.72 -21.53 25.40
CA ALA A 665 -5.14 -20.21 25.64
C ALA A 665 -4.08 -19.89 24.57
N LYS A 666 -3.22 -20.86 24.27
CA LYS A 666 -2.19 -20.71 23.24
C LYS A 666 -2.78 -20.60 21.84
N ARG A 667 -3.87 -21.36 21.56
CA ARG A 667 -4.58 -21.28 20.29
C ARG A 667 -5.18 -19.89 20.08
N LEU A 668 -5.82 -19.32 21.09
CA LEU A 668 -6.41 -17.98 21.04
C LEU A 668 -5.33 -16.90 20.79
N SER A 669 -4.23 -16.95 21.54
CA SER A 669 -3.11 -16.04 21.33
C SER A 669 -2.50 -16.17 19.94
N THR A 670 -2.26 -17.42 19.47
CA THR A 670 -1.71 -17.69 18.13
C THR A 670 -2.67 -17.25 17.03
N ALA A 671 -3.98 -17.46 17.21
CA ALA A 671 -5.00 -17.03 16.27
C ALA A 671 -5.00 -15.49 16.09
N LEU A 672 -4.80 -14.76 17.18
CA LEU A 672 -4.64 -13.30 17.14
C LEU A 672 -3.37 -12.90 16.39
N VAL A 673 -2.20 -13.42 16.78
CA VAL A 673 -0.92 -13.07 16.14
C VAL A 673 -0.95 -13.35 14.64
N LYS A 674 -1.61 -14.42 14.20
CA LYS A 674 -1.79 -14.77 12.79
C LYS A 674 -2.97 -14.07 12.12
N GLY A 675 -3.82 -13.38 12.86
CA GLY A 675 -5.05 -12.77 12.35
C GLY A 675 -6.04 -13.80 11.77
N VAL A 676 -6.16 -14.97 12.38
CA VAL A 676 -7.04 -16.07 11.93
C VAL A 676 -8.30 -16.10 12.78
N ALA A 677 -9.43 -15.71 12.20
CA ALA A 677 -10.72 -15.66 12.88
C ALA A 677 -11.59 -16.94 12.70
N GLU A 678 -11.16 -17.88 11.85
CA GLU A 678 -11.93 -19.06 11.44
C GLU A 678 -12.31 -19.97 12.63
N TYR A 679 -11.40 -20.11 13.60
CA TYR A 679 -11.61 -21.01 14.76
C TYR A 679 -12.01 -20.26 16.02
N MET A 680 -12.19 -18.96 15.94
CA MET A 680 -12.34 -18.09 17.11
C MET A 680 -13.56 -18.45 17.96
N GLU A 681 -14.68 -18.77 17.32
CA GLU A 681 -15.91 -19.11 18.02
C GLU A 681 -15.77 -20.45 18.77
N GLU A 682 -15.21 -21.47 18.13
CA GLU A 682 -14.96 -22.79 18.72
C GLU A 682 -14.00 -22.68 19.92
N ASP A 683 -12.89 -21.96 19.74
CA ASP A 683 -11.88 -21.79 20.78
C ASP A 683 -12.38 -20.96 21.95
N ILE A 684 -13.20 -19.93 21.71
CA ILE A 684 -13.81 -19.15 22.79
C ILE A 684 -14.82 -19.98 23.58
N GLN A 685 -15.64 -20.81 22.91
CA GLN A 685 -16.58 -21.71 23.61
C GLN A 685 -15.83 -22.70 24.50
N GLU A 686 -14.70 -23.23 24.05
CA GLU A 686 -13.83 -24.08 24.89
C GLU A 686 -13.20 -23.27 26.02
N ALA A 687 -12.70 -22.07 25.75
CA ALA A 687 -12.09 -21.18 26.74
C ALA A 687 -13.08 -20.79 27.86
N LEU A 688 -14.36 -20.53 27.53
CA LEU A 688 -15.42 -20.26 28.53
C LEU A 688 -15.63 -21.39 29.52
N THR A 689 -15.21 -22.61 29.23
CA THR A 689 -15.23 -23.74 30.17
C THR A 689 -13.93 -23.84 30.98
N ALA A 690 -12.84 -23.27 30.48
CA ALA A 690 -11.50 -23.37 31.10
C ALA A 690 -11.17 -22.17 32.00
N PHE A 691 -11.77 -20.99 31.72
CA PHE A 691 -11.52 -19.77 32.47
C PHE A 691 -12.69 -19.42 33.39
N PRO A 692 -12.44 -18.90 34.60
CA PRO A 692 -13.48 -18.59 35.59
C PRO A 692 -14.49 -17.53 35.13
N LYS A 693 -14.04 -16.56 34.32
CA LYS A 693 -14.83 -15.44 33.80
C LYS A 693 -14.51 -15.17 32.34
N ALA A 694 -15.49 -14.70 31.59
CA ALA A 694 -15.31 -14.30 30.20
C ALA A 694 -14.27 -13.18 30.03
N VAL A 695 -14.15 -12.27 31.02
CA VAL A 695 -13.16 -11.19 31.03
C VAL A 695 -11.74 -11.74 31.13
N ASP A 696 -11.51 -12.84 31.85
CA ASP A 696 -10.18 -13.45 32.01
C ASP A 696 -9.63 -13.96 30.67
N ILE A 697 -10.50 -14.30 29.71
CA ILE A 697 -10.09 -14.71 28.35
C ILE A 697 -9.56 -13.49 27.58
N ILE A 698 -10.17 -12.32 27.78
CA ILE A 698 -9.70 -11.09 27.16
C ILE A 698 -8.38 -10.65 27.80
N GLU A 699 -8.34 -10.54 29.13
CA GLU A 699 -7.17 -10.04 29.88
C GLU A 699 -5.97 -11.01 29.86
N GLY A 700 -6.20 -12.29 29.61
CA GLY A 700 -5.17 -13.31 29.44
C GLY A 700 -4.82 -13.55 27.97
N PRO A 701 -5.25 -14.69 27.39
CA PRO A 701 -4.74 -15.19 26.10
C PRO A 701 -4.95 -14.22 24.93
N LEU A 702 -6.03 -13.42 24.91
CA LEU A 702 -6.24 -12.46 23.83
C LEU A 702 -5.31 -11.25 23.95
N MET A 703 -5.12 -10.72 25.15
CA MET A 703 -4.16 -9.63 25.37
C MET A 703 -2.70 -10.07 25.20
N ASP A 704 -2.35 -11.32 25.55
CA ASP A 704 -1.02 -11.86 25.31
C ASP A 704 -0.71 -11.92 23.80
N GLY A 705 -1.72 -12.27 22.98
CA GLY A 705 -1.62 -12.21 21.54
C GLY A 705 -1.42 -10.77 21.02
N MET A 706 -2.18 -9.81 21.53
CA MET A 706 -2.04 -8.39 21.17
C MET A 706 -0.69 -7.79 21.58
N ASN A 707 -0.18 -8.14 22.76
CA ASN A 707 1.14 -7.71 23.23
C ASN A 707 2.23 -8.22 22.26
N THR A 708 2.15 -9.50 21.86
CA THR A 708 3.07 -10.09 20.88
C THR A 708 3.00 -9.35 19.54
N VAL A 709 1.80 -9.00 19.08
CA VAL A 709 1.62 -8.20 17.84
C VAL A 709 2.26 -6.82 17.99
N GLY A 710 2.09 -6.16 19.14
CA GLY A 710 2.71 -4.87 19.43
C GLY A 710 4.24 -4.94 19.38
N GLU A 711 4.84 -5.98 19.99
CA GLU A 711 6.28 -6.21 19.94
C GLU A 711 6.79 -6.47 18.51
N LEU A 712 6.08 -7.33 17.74
CA LEU A 712 6.43 -7.65 16.36
C LEU A 712 6.33 -6.42 15.45
N PHE A 713 5.31 -5.59 15.64
CA PHE A 713 5.15 -4.34 14.91
C PHE A 713 6.26 -3.33 15.30
N GLY A 714 6.51 -3.14 16.60
CA GLY A 714 7.53 -2.23 17.09
C GLY A 714 8.96 -2.58 16.67
N CYS A 715 9.27 -3.87 16.40
CA CYS A 715 10.57 -4.31 15.89
C CYS A 715 10.60 -4.51 14.35
N GLY A 716 9.57 -4.08 13.64
CA GLY A 716 9.49 -4.14 12.17
C GLY A 716 9.28 -5.55 11.58
N LYS A 717 8.94 -6.54 12.41
CA LYS A 717 8.64 -7.90 11.94
C LYS A 717 7.19 -8.11 11.54
N MET A 718 6.33 -7.14 11.81
CA MET A 718 4.93 -7.09 11.41
C MET A 718 4.63 -5.70 10.85
N PHE A 719 3.85 -5.58 9.80
CA PHE A 719 3.50 -4.31 9.16
C PHE A 719 2.02 -3.98 9.34
N LEU A 720 1.66 -2.72 9.08
CA LEU A 720 0.36 -2.16 9.45
C LEU A 720 -0.85 -3.00 9.00
N PRO A 721 -0.98 -3.47 7.74
CA PRO A 721 -2.10 -4.32 7.35
C PRO A 721 -2.25 -5.59 8.19
N GLN A 722 -1.15 -6.17 8.67
CA GLN A 722 -1.19 -7.33 9.57
C GLN A 722 -1.74 -6.96 10.94
N VAL A 723 -1.35 -5.80 11.48
CA VAL A 723 -1.88 -5.28 12.76
C VAL A 723 -3.38 -5.01 12.67
N VAL A 724 -3.84 -4.40 11.57
CA VAL A 724 -5.27 -4.15 11.31
C VAL A 724 -6.06 -5.47 11.23
N LYS A 725 -5.49 -6.48 10.59
CA LYS A 725 -6.09 -7.83 10.53
C LYS A 725 -6.21 -8.47 11.92
N THR A 726 -5.18 -8.37 12.75
CA THR A 726 -5.19 -8.84 14.14
C THR A 726 -6.23 -8.11 14.98
N ALA A 727 -6.31 -6.78 14.84
CA ALA A 727 -7.29 -5.94 15.52
C ALA A 727 -8.74 -6.37 15.18
N ARG A 728 -9.01 -6.71 13.92
CA ARG A 728 -10.30 -7.26 13.48
C ARG A 728 -10.60 -8.61 14.14
N THR A 729 -9.60 -9.48 14.23
CA THR A 729 -9.73 -10.78 14.90
C THR A 729 -10.04 -10.61 16.39
N MET A 730 -9.39 -9.64 17.06
CA MET A 730 -9.69 -9.27 18.44
C MET A 730 -11.13 -8.77 18.61
N LYS A 731 -11.58 -7.86 17.71
CA LYS A 731 -12.96 -7.36 17.75
C LYS A 731 -13.99 -8.49 17.62
N LYS A 732 -13.75 -9.47 16.77
CA LYS A 732 -14.61 -10.65 16.64
C LYS A 732 -14.63 -11.46 17.93
N ALA A 733 -13.46 -11.70 18.54
CA ALA A 733 -13.36 -12.42 19.80
C ALA A 733 -14.16 -11.73 20.91
N VAL A 734 -14.00 -10.42 21.06
CA VAL A 734 -14.74 -9.61 22.03
C VAL A 734 -16.24 -9.65 21.77
N ALA A 735 -16.70 -9.57 20.51
CA ALA A 735 -18.12 -9.68 20.16
C ALA A 735 -18.73 -11.03 20.54
N ILE A 736 -17.99 -12.13 20.43
CA ILE A 736 -18.44 -13.47 20.88
C ILE A 736 -18.53 -13.53 22.40
N LEU A 737 -17.58 -12.90 23.12
CA LEU A 737 -17.53 -12.88 24.58
C LEU A 737 -18.54 -11.91 25.21
N GLN A 738 -18.99 -10.88 24.48
CA GLN A 738 -19.86 -9.81 24.95
C GLN A 738 -21.10 -10.31 25.68
N PRO A 739 -21.91 -11.28 25.16
CA PRO A 739 -23.09 -11.79 25.86
C PRO A 739 -22.76 -12.43 27.21
N TYR A 740 -21.61 -13.07 27.33
CA TYR A 740 -21.17 -13.73 28.56
C TYR A 740 -20.67 -12.71 29.60
N ILE A 741 -19.98 -11.68 29.14
CA ILE A 741 -19.55 -10.55 29.96
C ILE A 741 -20.76 -9.78 30.49
N GLU A 742 -21.79 -9.58 29.68
CA GLU A 742 -23.04 -8.93 30.08
C GLU A 742 -23.85 -9.77 31.07
N ALA A 743 -23.84 -11.09 30.92
CA ALA A 743 -24.48 -12.01 31.85
C ALA A 743 -23.80 -12.01 33.24
N ASP A 744 -22.49 -11.77 33.30
CA ASP A 744 -21.71 -11.71 34.53
C ASP A 744 -21.80 -10.36 35.26
N LYS A 745 -22.34 -9.30 34.60
CA LYS A 745 -22.46 -7.94 35.16
C LYS A 745 -23.82 -7.71 35.82
N LYS A 746 -23.78 -7.29 37.06
CA LYS A 746 -24.84 -6.50 37.71
C LYS A 746 -24.73 -5.07 37.15
N GLU A 747 -25.79 -4.61 36.50
CA GLU A 747 -26.06 -3.26 35.99
C GLU A 747 -24.88 -2.26 35.90
N GLY A 748 -24.45 -1.93 34.69
CA GLY A 748 -23.66 -0.73 34.39
C GLY A 748 -22.35 -0.96 33.60
N THR A 749 -22.34 -0.45 32.41
CA THR A 749 -21.24 -0.28 31.44
C THR A 749 -20.86 -1.49 30.58
N THR A 750 -21.16 -1.34 29.28
CA THR A 750 -20.87 -2.30 28.21
C THR A 750 -19.51 -2.09 27.51
N THR A 751 -18.80 -0.99 27.83
CA THR A 751 -17.51 -0.63 27.20
C THR A 751 -16.39 -0.63 28.24
N ALA A 752 -15.15 -0.91 27.78
CA ALA A 752 -13.96 -0.85 28.62
C ALA A 752 -13.64 0.60 29.08
N GLY A 753 -14.21 1.60 28.43
CA GLY A 753 -14.09 3.03 28.71
C GLY A 753 -14.31 3.87 27.45
N LYS A 754 -14.42 5.19 27.63
CA LYS A 754 -14.58 6.17 26.53
C LYS A 754 -13.29 6.93 26.30
N VAL A 755 -12.80 6.90 25.09
CA VAL A 755 -11.57 7.60 24.67
C VAL A 755 -11.93 8.68 23.65
N LEU A 756 -11.58 9.91 23.95
CA LEU A 756 -11.70 11.03 23.04
C LEU A 756 -10.41 11.16 22.25
N MET A 757 -10.45 11.04 20.93
CA MET A 757 -9.29 11.14 20.05
C MET A 757 -9.32 12.43 19.25
N ALA A 758 -8.18 13.11 19.17
CA ALA A 758 -8.05 14.32 18.35
C ALA A 758 -6.64 14.46 17.79
N THR A 759 -6.54 14.91 16.54
CA THR A 759 -5.32 15.54 16.05
C THR A 759 -5.39 17.02 16.44
N VAL A 760 -4.34 17.48 17.12
CA VAL A 760 -4.35 18.82 17.70
C VAL A 760 -4.39 19.92 16.65
N LYS A 761 -4.77 21.11 17.08
CA LYS A 761 -4.87 22.33 16.25
C LYS A 761 -3.62 22.54 15.39
N GLY A 762 -3.82 22.93 14.14
CA GLY A 762 -2.74 23.18 13.18
C GLY A 762 -2.12 21.93 12.55
N ASP A 763 -2.60 20.75 12.88
CA ASP A 763 -2.12 19.49 12.32
C ASP A 763 -3.26 18.73 11.61
N VAL A 764 -3.05 18.40 10.36
CA VAL A 764 -4.03 17.72 9.48
C VAL A 764 -3.76 16.23 9.33
N HIS A 765 -2.69 15.71 9.93
CA HIS A 765 -2.28 14.33 9.78
C HIS A 765 -3.12 13.42 10.69
N ASP A 766 -4.05 12.70 10.13
CA ASP A 766 -5.00 11.86 10.85
C ASP A 766 -4.68 10.37 10.84
N ILE A 767 -3.79 9.91 9.96
CA ILE A 767 -3.50 8.47 9.76
C ILE A 767 -3.10 7.81 11.08
N GLY A 768 -2.17 8.41 11.83
CA GLY A 768 -1.74 7.89 13.13
C GLY A 768 -2.89 7.83 14.14
N LYS A 769 -3.70 8.89 14.21
CA LYS A 769 -4.89 8.97 15.07
C LYS A 769 -5.92 7.90 14.69
N ASN A 770 -6.20 7.75 13.40
CA ASN A 770 -7.16 6.78 12.90
C ASN A 770 -6.74 5.34 13.22
N ILE A 771 -5.45 5.02 13.08
CA ILE A 771 -4.90 3.72 13.48
C ILE A 771 -5.13 3.47 14.98
N VAL A 772 -4.82 4.45 15.83
CA VAL A 772 -5.04 4.32 17.27
C VAL A 772 -6.52 4.17 17.59
N SER A 773 -7.39 4.98 16.97
CA SER A 773 -8.84 4.91 17.11
C SER A 773 -9.38 3.52 16.81
N VAL A 774 -8.91 2.94 15.73
CA VAL A 774 -9.21 1.59 15.30
C VAL A 774 -8.76 0.55 16.34
N VAL A 775 -7.49 0.61 16.76
CA VAL A 775 -6.93 -0.33 17.74
C VAL A 775 -7.68 -0.23 19.07
N MET A 776 -8.03 0.98 19.51
CA MET A 776 -8.82 1.20 20.74
C MET A 776 -10.24 0.62 20.62
N ALA A 777 -10.92 0.89 19.49
CA ALA A 777 -12.28 0.36 19.26
C ALA A 777 -12.29 -1.18 19.24
N CYS A 778 -11.24 -1.79 18.68
CA CYS A 778 -11.08 -3.25 18.66
C CYS A 778 -10.85 -3.85 20.06
N ASN A 779 -10.35 -3.05 21.01
CA ASN A 779 -10.17 -3.43 22.40
C ASN A 779 -11.33 -2.98 23.30
N ASN A 780 -12.53 -2.84 22.70
CA ASN A 780 -13.79 -2.56 23.40
C ASN A 780 -13.87 -1.18 24.08
N TYR A 781 -13.06 -0.19 23.62
CA TYR A 781 -13.22 1.20 24.01
C TYR A 781 -14.22 1.90 23.07
N GLU A 782 -15.08 2.74 23.64
CA GLU A 782 -15.89 3.67 22.85
C GLU A 782 -14.99 4.83 22.42
N VAL A 783 -14.71 4.95 21.14
CA VAL A 783 -13.84 6.00 20.60
C VAL A 783 -14.69 7.14 20.05
N ILE A 784 -14.44 8.33 20.57
CA ILE A 784 -15.05 9.58 20.10
C ILE A 784 -13.97 10.33 19.33
N ASP A 785 -14.01 10.25 18.02
CA ASP A 785 -13.05 10.92 17.15
C ASP A 785 -13.53 12.35 16.82
N LEU A 786 -12.72 13.33 17.17
CA LEU A 786 -12.99 14.74 16.89
C LEU A 786 -12.40 15.21 15.55
N GLY A 787 -11.69 14.34 14.83
CA GLY A 787 -11.02 14.67 13.58
C GLY A 787 -9.65 15.33 13.76
N VAL A 788 -9.33 16.21 12.82
CA VAL A 788 -8.05 16.94 12.76
C VAL A 788 -8.21 18.41 13.11
N MET A 789 -7.09 19.10 13.37
CA MET A 789 -7.04 20.53 13.64
C MET A 789 -7.94 21.00 14.80
N VAL A 790 -8.11 20.14 15.80
CA VAL A 790 -9.07 20.37 16.89
C VAL A 790 -8.52 21.35 17.92
N PRO A 791 -9.16 22.53 18.13
CA PRO A 791 -8.74 23.49 19.15
C PRO A 791 -8.83 22.92 20.58
N ALA A 792 -7.93 23.34 21.44
CA ALA A 792 -7.85 22.90 22.83
C ALA A 792 -9.19 23.04 23.58
N GLU A 793 -9.87 24.18 23.41
CA GLU A 793 -11.16 24.46 24.04
C GLU A 793 -12.25 23.47 23.57
N GLN A 794 -12.20 23.04 22.32
CA GLN A 794 -13.15 22.07 21.79
C GLN A 794 -12.87 20.67 22.34
N ILE A 795 -11.60 20.27 22.46
CA ILE A 795 -11.20 19.00 23.10
C ILE A 795 -11.70 18.96 24.54
N VAL A 796 -11.43 20.02 25.31
CA VAL A 796 -11.88 20.14 26.71
C VAL A 796 -13.40 20.10 26.81
N LYS A 797 -14.12 20.89 26.02
CA LYS A 797 -15.57 20.92 26.00
C LYS A 797 -16.18 19.57 25.69
N LYS A 798 -15.65 18.89 24.66
CA LYS A 798 -16.11 17.57 24.26
C LYS A 798 -15.77 16.48 25.29
N ALA A 799 -14.60 16.53 25.92
CA ALA A 799 -14.25 15.62 27.00
C ALA A 799 -15.26 15.64 28.15
N VAL A 800 -15.75 16.83 28.48
CA VAL A 800 -16.77 17.00 29.54
C VAL A 800 -18.17 16.56 29.07
N THR A 801 -18.60 17.00 27.87
CA THR A 801 -19.95 16.70 27.38
C THR A 801 -20.18 15.22 27.07
N GLU A 802 -19.16 14.56 26.52
CA GLU A 802 -19.21 13.13 26.19
C GLU A 802 -18.84 12.22 27.37
N LYS A 803 -18.40 12.83 28.47
CA LYS A 803 -17.93 12.12 29.69
C LYS A 803 -16.83 11.12 29.34
N ALA A 804 -15.80 11.61 28.63
CA ALA A 804 -14.66 10.79 28.30
C ALA A 804 -13.90 10.36 29.56
N ASP A 805 -13.34 9.14 29.55
CA ASP A 805 -12.52 8.62 30.62
C ASP A 805 -11.04 8.98 30.42
N MET A 806 -10.63 9.20 29.16
CA MET A 806 -9.28 9.60 28.78
C MET A 806 -9.27 10.31 27.43
N ILE A 807 -8.16 11.00 27.15
CA ILE A 807 -7.98 11.78 25.91
C ILE A 807 -6.74 11.24 25.20
N GLY A 808 -6.83 10.98 23.89
CA GLY A 808 -5.72 10.67 23.00
C GLY A 808 -5.43 11.85 22.08
N LEU A 809 -4.22 12.38 22.16
CA LEU A 809 -3.74 13.47 21.31
C LEU A 809 -2.75 12.93 20.28
N SER A 810 -2.96 13.28 19.02
CA SER A 810 -2.07 12.95 17.92
C SER A 810 -1.46 14.19 17.30
N GLY A 811 -0.20 14.10 16.85
CA GLY A 811 0.47 15.14 16.11
C GLY A 811 1.66 14.60 15.33
N LEU A 812 1.85 15.09 14.10
CA LEU A 812 2.92 14.67 13.20
C LEU A 812 3.95 15.78 12.96
N ILE A 813 3.57 17.03 13.12
CA ILE A 813 4.43 18.18 12.83
C ILE A 813 4.92 18.85 14.12
N THR A 814 6.04 19.55 14.07
CA THR A 814 6.63 20.20 15.26
C THR A 814 5.68 21.18 15.97
N PRO A 815 4.87 22.01 15.28
CA PRO A 815 3.90 22.87 15.95
C PRO A 815 2.86 22.13 16.79
N SER A 816 2.57 20.87 16.48
CA SER A 816 1.62 20.05 17.27
C SER A 816 2.08 19.85 18.71
N LEU A 817 3.39 19.90 18.95
CA LEU A 817 3.96 19.76 20.30
C LEU A 817 3.52 20.90 21.23
N GLU A 818 3.49 22.13 20.71
CA GLU A 818 3.02 23.31 21.48
C GLU A 818 1.52 23.26 21.70
N GLU A 819 0.76 22.79 20.70
CA GLU A 819 -0.69 22.64 20.84
C GLU A 819 -1.09 21.54 21.84
N MET A 820 -0.29 20.48 21.98
CA MET A 820 -0.49 19.49 23.05
C MET A 820 -0.25 20.09 24.45
N VAL A 821 0.72 20.99 24.58
CA VAL A 821 0.92 21.78 25.81
C VAL A 821 -0.27 22.69 26.07
N ASN A 822 -0.83 23.34 25.02
CA ASN A 822 -2.02 24.18 25.14
C ASN A 822 -3.24 23.36 25.60
N VAL A 823 -3.45 22.16 25.05
CA VAL A 823 -4.54 21.27 25.49
C VAL A 823 -4.41 20.94 26.98
N ALA A 824 -3.20 20.55 27.43
CA ALA A 824 -2.95 20.24 28.83
C ALA A 824 -3.20 21.47 29.74
N THR A 825 -2.81 22.66 29.29
CA THR A 825 -3.04 23.92 30.00
C THR A 825 -4.52 24.25 30.14
N GLU A 826 -5.29 24.08 29.07
CA GLU A 826 -6.74 24.32 29.10
C GLU A 826 -7.47 23.24 29.93
N MET A 827 -6.99 22.01 29.92
CA MET A 827 -7.49 20.94 30.81
C MET A 827 -7.27 21.28 32.29
N GLU A 828 -6.06 21.72 32.65
CA GLU A 828 -5.74 22.17 34.02
C GLU A 828 -6.60 23.35 34.42
N ARG A 829 -6.74 24.33 33.53
CA ARG A 829 -7.59 25.51 33.76
C ARG A 829 -9.05 25.17 33.97
N ALA A 830 -9.54 24.12 33.26
CA ALA A 830 -10.88 23.61 33.44
C ALA A 830 -11.07 22.71 34.66
N GLY A 831 -10.01 22.47 35.44
CA GLY A 831 -10.02 21.60 36.63
C GLY A 831 -10.26 20.11 36.29
N LEU A 832 -9.89 19.68 35.10
CA LEU A 832 -10.00 18.29 34.68
C LEU A 832 -8.71 17.53 34.98
N SER A 833 -8.84 16.28 35.42
CA SER A 833 -7.71 15.39 35.71
C SER A 833 -7.76 14.08 34.89
N LEU A 834 -8.41 14.12 33.73
CA LEU A 834 -8.52 12.97 32.84
C LEU A 834 -7.11 12.61 32.29
N PRO A 835 -6.77 11.32 32.22
CA PRO A 835 -5.51 10.91 31.61
C PRO A 835 -5.40 11.39 30.15
N ILE A 836 -4.21 11.86 29.79
CA ILE A 836 -3.85 12.26 28.41
C ILE A 836 -2.83 11.26 27.87
N MET A 837 -3.17 10.62 26.77
CA MET A 837 -2.25 9.80 25.97
C MET A 837 -1.74 10.65 24.80
N VAL A 838 -0.43 10.83 24.70
CA VAL A 838 0.23 11.64 23.67
C VAL A 838 0.92 10.71 22.69
N GLY A 839 0.57 10.79 21.43
CA GLY A 839 1.14 9.98 20.36
C GLY A 839 1.39 10.79 19.08
N GLY A 840 2.12 10.18 18.17
CA GLY A 840 2.48 10.76 16.87
C GLY A 840 4.00 10.85 16.67
N ALA A 841 4.43 10.93 15.42
CA ALA A 841 5.83 10.74 15.04
C ALA A 841 6.78 11.81 15.61
N THR A 842 6.31 13.03 15.87
CA THR A 842 7.11 14.11 16.46
C THR A 842 7.08 14.10 17.99
N THR A 843 6.18 13.33 18.60
CA THR A 843 6.04 13.29 20.04
C THR A 843 7.12 12.42 20.69
N SER A 844 7.51 12.78 21.90
CA SER A 844 8.49 12.01 22.65
C SER A 844 8.19 12.02 24.15
N GLU A 845 8.71 11.03 24.84
CA GLU A 845 8.62 10.96 26.30
C GLU A 845 9.33 12.15 26.97
N MET A 846 10.42 12.62 26.38
CA MET A 846 11.15 13.80 26.84
C MET A 846 10.29 15.07 26.74
N HIS A 847 9.57 15.26 25.63
CA HIS A 847 8.63 16.38 25.46
C HIS A 847 7.52 16.33 26.52
N VAL A 848 6.93 15.17 26.74
CA VAL A 848 5.91 14.99 27.80
C VAL A 848 6.49 15.32 29.17
N ALA A 849 7.67 14.78 29.49
CA ALA A 849 8.33 14.97 30.79
C ALA A 849 8.70 16.45 31.08
N LEU A 850 9.15 17.19 30.05
CA LEU A 850 9.65 18.57 30.19
C LEU A 850 8.56 19.62 30.02
N LYS A 851 7.59 19.42 29.15
CA LYS A 851 6.66 20.46 28.70
C LYS A 851 5.21 20.24 29.14
N ILE A 852 4.72 19.00 29.18
CA ILE A 852 3.31 18.74 29.46
C ILE A 852 3.10 18.33 30.93
N ALA A 853 3.80 17.33 31.43
CA ALA A 853 3.64 16.83 32.77
C ALA A 853 3.86 17.89 33.90
N PRO A 854 4.74 18.89 33.75
CA PRO A 854 4.90 19.92 34.80
C PRO A 854 3.72 20.88 34.90
N ILE A 855 2.87 21.00 33.89
CA ILE A 855 1.78 22.00 33.87
C ILE A 855 0.39 21.37 34.03
N TYR A 856 0.32 20.05 34.09
CA TYR A 856 -0.93 19.31 34.20
C TYR A 856 -0.92 18.39 35.42
N SER A 857 -1.94 18.51 36.25
CA SER A 857 -2.08 17.71 37.46
C SER A 857 -2.59 16.27 37.20
N GLY A 858 -3.16 16.00 36.04
CA GLY A 858 -3.57 14.66 35.60
C GLY A 858 -2.41 13.83 35.06
N ILE A 859 -2.66 12.56 34.80
CA ILE A 859 -1.66 11.66 34.23
C ILE A 859 -1.45 11.97 32.75
N VAL A 860 -0.21 12.16 32.32
CA VAL A 860 0.15 12.27 30.90
C VAL A 860 1.09 11.14 30.52
N VAL A 861 0.77 10.40 29.48
CA VAL A 861 1.56 9.25 29.04
C VAL A 861 1.95 9.44 27.58
N TRP A 862 3.24 9.33 27.28
CA TRP A 862 3.69 9.20 25.92
C TRP A 862 3.50 7.76 25.44
N VAL A 863 2.89 7.59 24.27
CA VAL A 863 2.61 6.29 23.67
C VAL A 863 3.40 6.18 22.37
N LYS A 864 4.38 5.29 22.38
CA LYS A 864 5.34 5.13 21.28
C LYS A 864 4.71 4.64 19.98
N ASP A 865 3.77 3.71 20.08
CA ASP A 865 3.11 3.10 18.93
C ASP A 865 1.63 2.82 19.20
N ALA A 866 0.87 2.60 18.11
CA ALA A 866 -0.56 2.42 18.19
C ALA A 866 -0.98 1.19 19.03
N ALA A 867 -0.21 0.10 18.98
CA ALA A 867 -0.55 -1.15 19.66
C ALA A 867 -0.43 -1.05 21.20
N GLN A 868 0.34 -0.08 21.71
CA GLN A 868 0.49 0.14 23.15
C GLN A 868 -0.69 0.89 23.76
N ASN A 869 -1.51 1.58 22.96
CA ASN A 869 -2.61 2.38 23.50
C ASN A 869 -3.60 1.58 24.35
N PRO A 870 -4.10 0.41 23.95
CA PRO A 870 -5.03 -0.37 24.76
C PRO A 870 -4.41 -0.85 26.08
N ILE A 871 -3.15 -1.23 26.08
CA ILE A 871 -2.42 -1.70 27.25
C ILE A 871 -2.31 -0.57 28.27
N ILE A 872 -1.95 0.62 27.82
CA ILE A 872 -1.85 1.82 28.65
C ILE A 872 -3.23 2.24 29.15
N ALA A 873 -4.22 2.23 28.28
CA ALA A 873 -5.60 2.56 28.60
C ALA A 873 -6.16 1.62 29.68
N GLN A 874 -5.89 0.33 29.61
CA GLN A 874 -6.30 -0.65 30.59
C GLN A 874 -5.67 -0.34 31.97
N ARG A 875 -4.39 -0.01 32.03
CA ARG A 875 -3.72 0.43 33.28
C ARG A 875 -4.34 1.71 33.83
N LEU A 876 -4.75 2.64 32.97
CA LEU A 876 -5.38 3.90 33.34
C LEU A 876 -6.82 3.75 33.82
N MET A 877 -7.54 2.71 33.37
CA MET A 877 -8.91 2.41 33.77
C MET A 877 -9.00 1.59 35.06
N ASN A 878 -7.96 0.87 35.42
CA ASN A 878 -7.90 0.12 36.69
C ASN A 878 -7.43 1.04 37.82
N PRO A 879 -8.23 1.30 38.89
CA PRO A 879 -7.87 2.27 39.92
C PRO A 879 -6.59 1.96 40.67
N GLU A 880 -6.27 0.69 40.94
CA GLU A 880 -5.06 0.28 41.67
C GLU A 880 -3.82 0.41 40.78
N GLU A 881 -3.92 -0.05 39.53
CA GLU A 881 -2.86 0.08 38.54
C GLU A 881 -2.61 1.55 38.17
N LYS A 882 -3.67 2.35 38.03
CA LYS A 882 -3.58 3.78 37.72
C LYS A 882 -2.70 4.54 38.73
N ALA A 883 -2.91 4.28 40.04
CA ALA A 883 -2.13 4.94 41.10
C ALA A 883 -0.66 4.50 41.06
N ARG A 884 -0.39 3.23 40.82
CA ARG A 884 0.97 2.70 40.67
C ARG A 884 1.65 3.27 39.44
N PHE A 885 0.94 3.29 38.32
CA PHE A 885 1.45 3.79 37.06
C PHE A 885 1.75 5.30 37.10
N ALA A 886 0.90 6.10 37.74
CA ALA A 886 1.16 7.52 37.97
C ALA A 886 2.49 7.74 38.67
N LYS A 887 2.74 6.98 39.75
CA LYS A 887 4.00 7.06 40.50
C LYS A 887 5.21 6.64 39.66
N GLU A 888 5.09 5.56 38.88
CA GLU A 888 6.14 5.11 37.98
C GLU A 888 6.50 6.20 36.94
N LEU A 889 5.49 6.88 36.38
CA LEU A 889 5.69 7.98 35.44
C LEU A 889 6.32 9.20 36.09
N ASP A 890 5.87 9.59 37.29
CA ASP A 890 6.43 10.74 38.02
C ASP A 890 7.92 10.55 38.32
N GLU A 891 8.31 9.36 38.80
CA GLU A 891 9.71 9.00 39.06
C GLU A 891 10.52 8.98 37.77
N LYS A 892 9.96 8.48 36.68
CA LYS A 892 10.60 8.44 35.39
C LYS A 892 10.80 9.84 34.81
N TYR A 893 9.77 10.67 34.84
CA TYR A 893 9.82 12.03 34.32
C TYR A 893 10.75 12.93 35.18
N ALA A 894 10.82 12.70 36.47
CA ALA A 894 11.80 13.40 37.31
C ALA A 894 13.24 13.08 36.89
N ARG A 895 13.56 11.81 36.65
CA ARG A 895 14.88 11.40 36.14
C ARG A 895 15.19 12.03 34.78
N LEU A 896 14.24 11.99 33.85
CA LEU A 896 14.42 12.59 32.51
C LEU A 896 14.69 14.10 32.59
N ARG A 897 14.01 14.81 33.50
CA ARG A 897 14.25 16.24 33.73
C ARG A 897 15.65 16.51 34.33
N GLU A 898 16.11 15.67 35.26
CA GLU A 898 17.45 15.78 35.84
C GLU A 898 18.54 15.49 34.79
N GLU A 899 18.39 14.44 34.02
CA GLU A 899 19.30 14.09 32.92
C GLU A 899 19.37 15.21 31.87
N TYR A 900 18.24 15.76 31.49
CA TYR A 900 18.20 16.88 30.55
C TYR A 900 18.89 18.12 31.08
N ALA A 901 18.64 18.48 32.36
CA ALA A 901 19.30 19.61 33.02
C ALA A 901 20.82 19.41 33.15
N ALA A 902 21.25 18.15 33.36
CA ALA A 902 22.68 17.83 33.44
C ALA A 902 23.40 17.95 32.08
N HIS A 903 22.68 17.68 30.97
CA HIS A 903 23.23 17.76 29.60
C HIS A 903 23.14 19.17 28.99
N GLN A 904 22.39 20.10 29.60
CA GLN A 904 22.42 21.50 29.14
C GLN A 904 23.85 22.07 29.31
N LYS A 905 24.50 22.36 28.21
CA LYS A 905 25.79 23.06 28.20
C LYS A 905 25.59 24.37 28.94
N LYS A 906 26.26 24.52 30.10
CA LYS A 906 26.39 25.83 30.75
C LYS A 906 27.12 26.75 29.77
N LEU A 907 26.42 27.63 29.12
CA LEU A 907 27.03 28.65 28.28
C LEU A 907 27.81 29.59 29.25
N SER A 908 29.09 29.77 28.94
CA SER A 908 29.91 30.78 29.65
C SER A 908 29.32 32.18 29.32
N SER A 909 29.41 33.09 30.28
CA SER A 909 29.06 34.49 30.00
C SER A 909 29.90 34.99 28.83
N LEU A 910 29.37 35.97 28.08
CA LEU A 910 30.11 36.59 26.98
C LEU A 910 31.46 37.19 27.44
N GLU A 911 31.51 37.65 28.63
CA GLU A 911 32.70 38.22 29.27
C GLU A 911 33.75 37.12 29.56
N THR A 912 33.32 35.98 30.09
CA THR A 912 34.17 34.79 30.30
C THR A 912 34.65 34.20 28.96
N ALA A 913 33.79 34.12 27.94
CA ALA A 913 34.16 33.63 26.62
C ALA A 913 35.17 34.56 25.91
N ARG A 914 35.04 35.87 26.10
CA ARG A 914 36.00 36.85 25.56
C ARG A 914 37.35 36.83 26.30
N SER A 915 37.36 36.59 27.62
CA SER A 915 38.59 36.47 28.38
C SER A 915 39.35 35.16 28.07
N ASN A 916 38.64 34.11 27.71
CA ASN A 916 39.18 32.80 27.33
C ASN A 916 39.40 32.61 25.84
N ARG A 917 39.34 33.67 25.03
CA ARG A 917 39.62 33.56 23.60
C ARG A 917 41.03 33.05 23.36
N LEU A 918 41.15 32.14 22.44
CA LEU A 918 42.46 31.62 21.99
C LEU A 918 43.15 32.75 21.21
N ASP A 919 44.26 33.26 21.76
CA ASP A 919 45.13 34.25 21.08
C ASP A 919 46.30 33.49 20.42
N LEU A 920 46.18 33.19 19.15
CA LEU A 920 47.17 32.40 18.40
C LEU A 920 48.33 33.23 17.87
N PHE A 921 48.25 34.56 17.99
CA PHE A 921 49.23 35.45 17.37
C PHE A 921 49.84 36.53 18.30
N GLY A 922 49.59 36.44 19.59
CA GLY A 922 50.25 37.20 20.67
C GLY A 922 49.74 38.64 20.73
#